data_575da1c8038124ce7df7cbc19790cc31
#
_entry.id   575da1c8038124ce7df7cbc19790cc31
#
_cell.length_a   1.000
_cell.length_b   1.000
_cell.length_c   1.000
_cell.angle_alpha   90.00
_cell.angle_beta   90.00
_cell.angle_gamma   90.00
#
_symmetry.space_group_name_H-M   'P 1'
#
loop_
_entity.id
_entity.type
_entity.pdbx_description
1 polymer ?
#
loop_
_entity_poly.entity_id
_entity_poly.type
_entity_poly.pdbx_seq_one_letter_code
_entity_poly.pdbx_strand_id
1 'polypeptide(L)'
;MPSSSPVPGGGVPLDPDQMEAATAPLGPVCILAGAGTGKTRTITHRIDHLIRSGFVQPQKILAVTFTARAAGEMRDRLTAMGSTGVQARTFHSAALRQLRYFWPQVAGDLPWRLLDNKFSVVARAVRATGLDSGKETIRDVMGEIEWAKASLVTPEGYAAAVDERGRVAPVPADKLANAYRTYEDMKTSPDGMLLDFDDLLLHTAGAMENSRAVAEEFRAQYRSFVVDEYQDVTPLQQRVLDAWLGERDDLTVVGDANQTIYSFTGATPEYLMNFSRRFPDATVVRLQRDYRSTPQVVHLANEVIGKAKGRLAGSRLQLIGQRPDGPEPGYTEYDDEPQEARIVAQQIRGLISSGTAPSEIAVLYRVNAQSAVFEQALSEAAIPYQVRGGEGFYQRPEVKHAVAELIRVARRPDVATTGDGTAGTTGEALRGPKLAALVRQTLVPLGLTKEEPEGAQARERWQSLGALADLCEELVHADPELRIEGLLGQLRTRQQAKQPPTVQGVTLASLHAAKGLEWDAVFLVGLTDGNIPIQHALKKGDDSQDVEEERRLLYVGVTRAREHLELSWSLSRQEGGRRTRRRSRFLEGLDVPGLAKAAPAPTTKKKPTTCRTCGGRLTTNAERIIGRCSKCPSDVDPALVETIRAWRAETAREMSVPAYVVFSDATLAAIAEARPTDPAGLLAVPGIGPVKFERFGPQLLALIASVG
;
A
#
# COMPACT_ATOMS: atom_id res chain seq x y z
N MET A 1 4.20 37.84 -34.16
CA MET A 1 4.99 36.76 -33.54
C MET A 1 5.84 37.39 -32.45
N PRO A 2 5.60 37.11 -31.17
CA PRO A 2 6.51 37.53 -30.10
C PRO A 2 7.63 36.51 -29.99
N SER A 3 8.86 36.98 -30.01
CA SER A 3 10.11 36.25 -29.87
C SER A 3 10.18 35.56 -28.50
N SER A 4 10.33 34.25 -28.50
CA SER A 4 10.60 33.45 -27.31
C SER A 4 11.99 33.77 -26.78
N SER A 5 12.06 34.52 -25.68
CA SER A 5 13.29 34.63 -24.89
C SER A 5 13.59 33.29 -24.20
N PRO A 6 14.85 32.81 -24.20
CA PRO A 6 15.22 31.58 -23.53
C PRO A 6 15.12 31.74 -22.01
N VAL A 7 14.48 30.77 -21.34
CA VAL A 7 14.39 30.68 -19.90
C VAL A 7 15.80 30.39 -19.33
N PRO A 8 16.32 31.17 -18.36
CA PRO A 8 17.58 30.89 -17.71
C PRO A 8 17.39 29.79 -16.65
N GLY A 9 17.93 28.64 -16.94
CA GLY A 9 17.96 27.47 -16.05
C GLY A 9 18.03 26.23 -16.89
N GLY A 10 19.22 25.58 -16.99
CA GLY A 10 19.54 24.49 -17.92
C GLY A 10 18.78 23.17 -17.73
N GLY A 11 17.46 23.21 -17.58
CA GLY A 11 16.56 22.06 -17.56
C GLY A 11 15.99 21.75 -18.94
N VAL A 12 15.69 20.49 -19.22
CA VAL A 12 14.96 20.06 -20.42
C VAL A 12 13.69 20.91 -20.57
N PRO A 13 13.36 21.49 -21.74
CA PRO A 13 12.15 22.28 -21.92
C PRO A 13 10.88 21.45 -21.70
N LEU A 14 9.79 22.10 -21.29
CA LEU A 14 8.47 21.47 -21.23
C LEU A 14 8.04 21.06 -22.64
N ASP A 15 7.37 19.92 -22.75
CA ASP A 15 6.70 19.56 -23.99
C ASP A 15 5.44 20.44 -24.25
N PRO A 16 4.84 20.39 -25.44
CA PRO A 16 3.70 21.26 -25.77
C PRO A 16 2.52 21.10 -24.80
N ASP A 17 2.18 19.86 -24.36
CA ASP A 17 1.06 19.60 -23.46
C ASP A 17 1.39 20.09 -22.03
N GLN A 18 2.62 19.84 -21.56
CA GLN A 18 3.10 20.38 -20.29
C GLN A 18 3.14 21.91 -20.30
N MET A 19 3.55 22.51 -21.43
CA MET A 19 3.58 23.97 -21.59
C MET A 19 2.17 24.56 -21.58
N GLU A 20 1.22 23.94 -22.29
CA GLU A 20 -0.19 24.34 -22.28
C GLU A 20 -0.74 24.31 -20.84
N ALA A 21 -0.50 23.24 -20.11
CA ALA A 21 -0.94 23.12 -18.72
C ALA A 21 -0.27 24.15 -17.80
N ALA A 22 1.02 24.39 -17.96
CA ALA A 22 1.77 25.33 -17.14
C ALA A 22 1.37 26.79 -17.39
N THR A 23 1.04 27.14 -18.62
CA THR A 23 0.72 28.53 -19.04
C THR A 23 -0.79 28.77 -19.19
N ALA A 24 -1.63 27.80 -18.83
CA ALA A 24 -3.08 27.96 -18.86
C ALA A 24 -3.53 29.23 -18.10
N PRO A 25 -4.61 29.90 -18.49
CA PRO A 25 -5.11 31.10 -17.81
C PRO A 25 -5.35 30.89 -16.31
N LEU A 26 -5.45 32.00 -15.58
CA LEU A 26 -5.93 31.94 -14.17
C LEU A 26 -7.36 31.41 -14.16
N GLY A 27 -7.69 30.61 -13.15
CA GLY A 27 -8.97 29.93 -13.02
C GLY A 27 -8.80 28.42 -12.86
N PRO A 28 -9.89 27.65 -13.06
CA PRO A 28 -9.87 26.22 -12.81
C PRO A 28 -9.10 25.47 -13.93
N VAL A 29 -8.13 24.67 -13.52
CA VAL A 29 -7.31 23.85 -14.44
C VAL A 29 -7.29 22.41 -13.98
N CYS A 30 -7.62 21.49 -14.87
CA CYS A 30 -7.56 20.06 -14.65
C CYS A 30 -6.49 19.43 -15.55
N ILE A 31 -5.46 18.85 -14.95
CA ILE A 31 -4.38 18.16 -15.66
C ILE A 31 -4.57 16.67 -15.49
N LEU A 32 -5.08 16.00 -16.51
CA LEU A 32 -5.18 14.55 -16.57
C LEU A 32 -3.82 14.00 -17.01
N ALA A 33 -3.07 13.42 -16.09
CA ALA A 33 -1.66 13.11 -16.31
C ALA A 33 -1.34 11.68 -15.95
N GLY A 34 -1.04 10.85 -16.94
CA GLY A 34 -0.68 9.43 -16.74
C GLY A 34 0.62 9.25 -15.94
N ALA A 35 0.99 7.98 -15.72
CA ALA A 35 2.27 7.66 -15.08
C ALA A 35 3.43 8.21 -15.93
N GLY A 36 4.51 8.64 -15.28
CA GLY A 36 5.74 9.08 -15.97
C GLY A 36 5.65 10.37 -16.79
N THR A 37 4.48 11.05 -16.87
CA THR A 37 4.26 12.22 -17.72
C THR A 37 4.75 13.55 -17.13
N GLY A 38 5.41 13.51 -15.97
CA GLY A 38 5.96 14.71 -15.36
C GLY A 38 4.93 15.58 -14.61
N LYS A 39 3.90 14.97 -13.99
CA LYS A 39 2.88 15.65 -13.16
C LYS A 39 3.44 16.76 -12.29
N THR A 40 4.32 16.38 -11.35
CA THR A 40 4.91 17.32 -10.37
C THR A 40 5.74 18.42 -11.05
N ARG A 41 6.44 18.08 -12.14
CA ARG A 41 7.17 19.06 -12.94
C ARG A 41 6.21 20.09 -13.56
N THR A 42 5.14 19.64 -14.17
CA THR A 42 4.15 20.52 -14.83
C THR A 42 3.51 21.49 -13.83
N ILE A 43 3.08 21.00 -12.64
CA ILE A 43 2.46 21.86 -11.63
C ILE A 43 3.46 22.82 -10.98
N THR A 44 4.73 22.46 -10.83
CA THR A 44 5.74 23.41 -10.33
C THR A 44 6.02 24.52 -11.34
N HIS A 45 6.06 24.19 -12.64
CA HIS A 45 6.17 25.21 -13.69
C HIS A 45 4.92 26.10 -13.79
N ARG A 46 3.72 25.54 -13.57
CA ARG A 46 2.51 26.35 -13.49
C ARG A 46 2.55 27.33 -12.33
N ILE A 47 2.94 26.88 -11.14
CA ILE A 47 3.11 27.76 -9.98
C ILE A 47 4.11 28.88 -10.29
N ASP A 48 5.26 28.54 -10.86
CA ASP A 48 6.28 29.51 -11.26
C ASP A 48 5.76 30.50 -12.31
N HIS A 49 5.00 30.02 -13.29
CA HIS A 49 4.34 30.88 -14.31
C HIS A 49 3.37 31.88 -13.68
N LEU A 50 2.48 31.43 -12.77
CA LEU A 50 1.53 32.30 -12.07
C LEU A 50 2.24 33.41 -11.28
N ILE A 51 3.38 33.08 -10.66
CA ILE A 51 4.19 34.00 -9.87
C ILE A 51 4.88 35.02 -10.81
N ARG A 52 5.61 34.54 -11.84
CA ARG A 52 6.37 35.39 -12.75
C ARG A 52 5.49 36.30 -13.58
N SER A 53 4.29 35.85 -13.94
CA SER A 53 3.30 36.65 -14.66
C SER A 53 2.58 37.66 -13.74
N GLY A 54 2.88 37.66 -12.43
CA GLY A 54 2.28 38.59 -11.47
C GLY A 54 0.82 38.29 -11.12
N PHE A 55 0.29 37.15 -11.53
CA PHE A 55 -1.09 36.77 -11.22
C PHE A 55 -1.31 36.50 -9.73
N VAL A 56 -0.34 35.87 -9.06
CA VAL A 56 -0.44 35.49 -7.63
C VAL A 56 0.92 35.67 -6.96
N GLN A 57 0.91 36.21 -5.75
CA GLN A 57 2.11 36.27 -4.91
C GLN A 57 2.45 34.87 -4.38
N PRO A 58 3.74 34.47 -4.25
CA PRO A 58 4.12 33.14 -3.80
C PRO A 58 3.48 32.71 -2.48
N GLN A 59 3.40 33.63 -1.50
CA GLN A 59 2.84 33.37 -0.18
C GLN A 59 1.33 33.11 -0.20
N LYS A 60 0.65 33.47 -1.29
CA LYS A 60 -0.79 33.30 -1.48
C LYS A 60 -1.15 32.00 -2.23
N ILE A 61 -0.15 31.17 -2.52
CA ILE A 61 -0.33 29.86 -3.15
C ILE A 61 -0.23 28.77 -2.08
N LEU A 62 -1.24 27.92 -1.98
CA LEU A 62 -1.24 26.69 -1.20
C LEU A 62 -1.24 25.48 -2.14
N ALA A 63 -0.11 24.81 -2.20
CA ALA A 63 0.04 23.56 -2.94
C ALA A 63 -0.14 22.36 -1.96
N VAL A 64 -1.03 21.46 -2.31
CA VAL A 64 -1.38 20.31 -1.46
C VAL A 64 -0.98 19.02 -2.16
N THR A 65 -0.28 18.15 -1.43
CA THR A 65 0.13 16.83 -1.92
C THR A 65 -0.31 15.74 -0.93
N PHE A 66 -0.20 14.48 -1.39
CA PHE A 66 -0.62 13.35 -0.55
C PHE A 66 0.39 13.02 0.56
N THR A 67 1.70 13.23 0.33
CA THR A 67 2.76 12.88 1.28
C THR A 67 3.63 14.08 1.65
N ALA A 68 4.19 14.06 2.88
CA ALA A 68 5.14 15.07 3.33
C ALA A 68 6.42 15.11 2.47
N ARG A 69 6.84 13.94 1.93
CA ARG A 69 7.95 13.83 0.99
C ARG A 69 7.68 14.61 -0.30
N ALA A 70 6.54 14.36 -0.94
CA ALA A 70 6.16 15.07 -2.17
C ALA A 70 6.05 16.60 -1.94
N ALA A 71 5.54 17.01 -0.76
CA ALA A 71 5.52 18.42 -0.38
C ALA A 71 6.93 19.01 -0.22
N GLY A 72 7.88 18.23 0.32
CA GLY A 72 9.29 18.60 0.40
C GLY A 72 9.92 18.78 -0.99
N GLU A 73 9.82 17.74 -1.82
CA GLU A 73 10.35 17.76 -3.19
C GLU A 73 9.78 18.92 -4.03
N MET A 74 8.49 19.23 -3.84
CA MET A 74 7.85 20.37 -4.53
C MET A 74 8.46 21.72 -4.06
N ARG A 75 8.66 21.91 -2.75
CA ARG A 75 9.31 23.12 -2.22
C ARG A 75 10.73 23.29 -2.76
N ASP A 76 11.52 22.21 -2.75
CA ASP A 76 12.91 22.23 -3.20
C ASP A 76 12.99 22.61 -4.68
N ARG A 77 12.11 22.07 -5.52
CA ARG A 77 12.01 22.43 -6.96
C ARG A 77 11.61 23.87 -7.15
N LEU A 78 10.60 24.36 -6.45
CA LEU A 78 10.16 25.76 -6.53
C LEU A 78 11.25 26.71 -6.06
N THR A 79 11.98 26.35 -5.00
CA THR A 79 13.13 27.13 -4.52
C THR A 79 14.24 27.18 -5.57
N ALA A 80 14.58 26.05 -6.20
CA ALA A 80 15.56 26.00 -7.29
C ALA A 80 15.16 26.82 -8.51
N MET A 81 13.85 27.00 -8.76
CA MET A 81 13.30 27.87 -9.82
C MET A 81 13.25 29.37 -9.42
N GLY A 82 13.57 29.70 -8.16
CA GLY A 82 13.48 31.05 -7.61
C GLY A 82 12.09 31.44 -7.07
N SER A 83 11.12 30.54 -7.10
CA SER A 83 9.75 30.77 -6.61
C SER A 83 9.65 30.42 -5.12
N THR A 84 10.32 31.20 -4.26
CA THR A 84 10.32 31.02 -2.81
C THR A 84 9.05 31.56 -2.16
N GLY A 85 8.64 30.97 -1.01
CA GLY A 85 7.50 31.42 -0.21
C GLY A 85 6.19 30.68 -0.47
N VAL A 86 6.11 29.83 -1.50
CA VAL A 86 4.96 28.97 -1.76
C VAL A 86 4.78 27.98 -0.61
N GLN A 87 3.54 27.80 -0.15
CA GLN A 87 3.21 26.86 0.90
C GLN A 87 2.87 25.49 0.30
N ALA A 88 3.83 24.56 0.22
CA ALA A 88 3.58 23.17 -0.17
C ALA A 88 3.46 22.28 1.07
N ARG A 89 2.31 21.60 1.24
CA ARG A 89 1.94 20.84 2.45
C ARG A 89 1.08 19.62 2.10
N THR A 90 0.89 18.71 3.05
CA THR A 90 -0.22 17.74 2.98
C THR A 90 -1.51 18.39 3.51
N PHE A 91 -2.68 17.84 3.16
CA PHE A 91 -3.97 18.31 3.70
C PHE A 91 -3.93 18.42 5.24
N HIS A 92 -3.51 17.36 5.92
CA HIS A 92 -3.43 17.32 7.38
C HIS A 92 -2.46 18.35 7.95
N SER A 93 -1.29 18.55 7.33
CA SER A 93 -0.33 19.53 7.85
C SER A 93 -0.77 20.97 7.62
N ALA A 94 -1.51 21.22 6.54
CA ALA A 94 -2.15 22.53 6.30
C ALA A 94 -3.27 22.78 7.33
N ALA A 95 -4.17 21.80 7.51
CA ALA A 95 -5.27 21.86 8.45
C ALA A 95 -4.77 22.05 9.91
N LEU A 96 -3.76 21.28 10.33
CA LEU A 96 -3.18 21.42 11.68
C LEU A 96 -2.66 22.83 11.95
N ARG A 97 -1.96 23.43 10.96
CA ARG A 97 -1.45 24.81 11.10
C ARG A 97 -2.59 25.82 11.23
N GLN A 98 -3.61 25.66 10.40
CA GLN A 98 -4.78 26.56 10.39
C GLN A 98 -5.58 26.40 11.66
N LEU A 99 -5.84 25.17 12.08
CA LEU A 99 -6.60 24.89 13.29
C LEU A 99 -5.92 25.49 14.54
N ARG A 100 -4.59 25.35 14.64
CA ARG A 100 -3.82 25.99 15.73
C ARG A 100 -3.97 27.51 15.76
N TYR A 101 -4.02 28.12 14.59
CA TYR A 101 -4.15 29.57 14.47
C TYR A 101 -5.57 30.05 14.79
N PHE A 102 -6.59 29.38 14.25
CA PHE A 102 -7.99 29.79 14.38
C PHE A 102 -8.70 29.23 15.61
N TRP A 103 -8.11 28.26 16.33
CA TRP A 103 -8.76 27.64 17.47
C TRP A 103 -9.30 28.58 18.51
N PRO A 104 -8.53 29.61 18.96
CA PRO A 104 -9.04 30.58 19.94
C PRO A 104 -10.28 31.36 19.46
N GLN A 105 -10.41 31.56 18.12
CA GLN A 105 -11.56 32.26 17.56
C GLN A 105 -12.81 31.37 17.45
N VAL A 106 -12.63 30.04 17.35
CA VAL A 106 -13.72 29.07 17.07
C VAL A 106 -14.16 28.36 18.35
N ALA A 107 -13.22 27.99 19.21
CA ALA A 107 -13.44 27.16 20.39
C ALA A 107 -13.01 27.85 21.71
N GLY A 108 -12.54 29.09 21.64
CA GLY A 108 -12.07 29.83 22.81
C GLY A 108 -10.88 29.15 23.50
N ASP A 109 -10.88 29.15 24.81
CA ASP A 109 -9.80 28.58 25.62
C ASP A 109 -9.90 27.04 25.81
N LEU A 110 -10.77 26.35 25.08
CA LEU A 110 -10.90 24.90 25.19
C LEU A 110 -9.58 24.22 24.75
N PRO A 111 -8.85 23.58 25.68
CA PRO A 111 -7.59 22.97 25.34
C PRO A 111 -7.82 21.72 24.43
N TRP A 112 -6.90 21.49 23.50
CA TRP A 112 -6.89 20.29 22.70
C TRP A 112 -5.48 19.78 22.50
N ARG A 113 -5.35 18.50 22.22
CA ARG A 113 -4.09 17.86 21.87
C ARG A 113 -4.31 16.80 20.79
N LEU A 114 -3.27 16.58 19.99
CA LEU A 114 -3.30 15.52 19.00
C LEU A 114 -3.27 14.15 19.70
N LEU A 115 -4.08 13.23 19.20
CA LEU A 115 -4.13 11.86 19.69
C LEU A 115 -2.94 11.06 19.11
N ASP A 116 -1.91 10.85 19.93
CA ASP A 116 -0.70 10.15 19.52
C ASP A 116 -0.91 8.64 19.34
N ASN A 117 -1.81 8.04 20.10
CA ASN A 117 -2.06 6.60 20.11
C ASN A 117 -3.56 6.28 19.92
N LYS A 118 -4.02 6.35 18.68
CA LYS A 118 -5.40 6.02 18.30
C LYS A 118 -5.76 4.57 18.67
N PHE A 119 -4.83 3.63 18.50
CA PHE A 119 -5.04 2.22 18.81
C PHE A 119 -5.49 1.99 20.26
N SER A 120 -4.92 2.70 21.24
CA SER A 120 -5.27 2.54 22.65
C SER A 120 -6.69 3.00 22.96
N VAL A 121 -7.18 4.06 22.31
CA VAL A 121 -8.53 4.59 22.49
C VAL A 121 -9.55 3.68 21.81
N VAL A 122 -9.27 3.25 20.58
CA VAL A 122 -10.11 2.28 19.85
C VAL A 122 -10.20 0.96 20.61
N ALA A 123 -9.08 0.46 21.18
CA ALA A 123 -9.08 -0.76 21.99
C ALA A 123 -9.99 -0.65 23.25
N ARG A 124 -10.09 0.54 23.86
CA ARG A 124 -11.03 0.78 24.96
C ARG A 124 -12.48 0.80 24.47
N ALA A 125 -12.75 1.47 23.35
CA ALA A 125 -14.07 1.52 22.75
C ALA A 125 -14.56 0.11 22.33
N VAL A 126 -13.71 -0.70 21.69
CA VAL A 126 -14.00 -2.09 21.31
C VAL A 126 -14.36 -2.92 22.55
N ARG A 127 -13.60 -2.81 23.63
CA ARG A 127 -13.91 -3.51 24.90
C ARG A 127 -15.22 -3.05 25.53
N ALA A 128 -15.47 -1.74 25.53
CA ALA A 128 -16.69 -1.18 26.12
C ALA A 128 -17.97 -1.65 25.38
N THR A 129 -17.86 -1.99 24.11
CA THR A 129 -18.98 -2.47 23.28
C THR A 129 -19.10 -4.01 23.20
N GLY A 130 -18.27 -4.74 23.95
CA GLY A 130 -18.33 -6.19 24.01
C GLY A 130 -17.90 -6.91 22.73
N LEU A 131 -17.13 -6.25 21.87
CA LEU A 131 -16.47 -6.86 20.73
C LEU A 131 -15.20 -7.61 21.20
N ASP A 132 -14.77 -8.57 20.37
CA ASP A 132 -13.48 -9.22 20.58
C ASP A 132 -12.35 -8.18 20.59
N SER A 133 -11.51 -8.20 21.63
CA SER A 133 -10.42 -7.26 21.83
C SER A 133 -9.06 -7.76 21.30
N GLY A 134 -9.07 -8.72 20.37
CA GLY A 134 -7.88 -9.15 19.64
C GLY A 134 -7.24 -8.00 18.86
N LYS A 135 -5.91 -8.03 18.72
CA LYS A 135 -5.18 -6.94 18.01
C LYS A 135 -5.67 -6.76 16.57
N GLU A 136 -6.08 -7.82 15.91
CA GLU A 136 -6.61 -7.79 14.54
C GLU A 136 -7.95 -7.07 14.49
N THR A 137 -8.90 -7.49 15.35
CA THR A 137 -10.21 -6.82 15.43
C THR A 137 -10.09 -5.33 15.75
N ILE A 138 -9.19 -4.93 16.66
CA ILE A 138 -8.96 -3.52 16.97
C ILE A 138 -8.43 -2.75 15.75
N ARG A 139 -7.51 -3.34 14.97
CA ARG A 139 -6.98 -2.72 13.75
C ARG A 139 -8.06 -2.59 12.67
N ASP A 140 -8.88 -3.62 12.51
CA ASP A 140 -9.96 -3.62 11.53
C ASP A 140 -11.02 -2.57 11.90
N VAL A 141 -11.44 -2.50 13.16
CA VAL A 141 -12.36 -1.45 13.65
C VAL A 141 -11.75 -0.06 13.49
N MET A 142 -10.45 0.10 13.77
CA MET A 142 -9.74 1.38 13.57
C MET A 142 -9.75 1.80 12.11
N GLY A 143 -9.49 0.87 11.19
CA GLY A 143 -9.52 1.13 9.74
C GLY A 143 -10.94 1.50 9.25
N GLU A 144 -11.97 0.87 9.79
CA GLU A 144 -13.36 1.21 9.46
C GLU A 144 -13.78 2.60 10.00
N ILE A 145 -13.33 2.98 11.19
CA ILE A 145 -13.54 4.35 11.72
C ILE A 145 -12.84 5.38 10.83
N GLU A 146 -11.62 5.11 10.39
CA GLU A 146 -10.86 5.98 9.47
C GLU A 146 -11.59 6.13 8.13
N TRP A 147 -12.04 5.02 7.54
CA TRP A 147 -12.84 5.06 6.33
C TRP A 147 -14.14 5.85 6.50
N ALA A 148 -14.86 5.63 7.59
CA ALA A 148 -16.12 6.32 7.86
C ALA A 148 -15.89 7.84 7.97
N LYS A 149 -14.89 8.29 8.74
CA LYS A 149 -14.54 9.70 8.88
C LYS A 149 -14.10 10.32 7.54
N ALA A 150 -13.20 9.65 6.84
CA ALA A 150 -12.73 10.08 5.52
C ALA A 150 -13.88 10.18 4.49
N SER A 151 -14.90 9.35 4.64
CA SER A 151 -16.12 9.30 3.80
C SER A 151 -17.25 10.20 4.30
N LEU A 152 -17.06 10.98 5.36
CA LEU A 152 -18.06 11.82 6.04
C LEU A 152 -19.27 11.01 6.55
N VAL A 153 -19.05 9.77 6.96
CA VAL A 153 -20.06 8.90 7.55
C VAL A 153 -20.01 9.04 9.07
N THR A 154 -21.15 9.42 9.69
CA THR A 154 -21.26 9.49 11.14
C THR A 154 -21.46 8.10 11.76
N PRO A 155 -21.26 7.93 13.09
CA PRO A 155 -21.57 6.67 13.76
C PRO A 155 -23.00 6.17 13.50
N GLU A 156 -24.00 7.07 13.47
CA GLU A 156 -25.41 6.76 13.23
C GLU A 156 -25.66 6.29 11.78
N GLY A 157 -24.93 6.87 10.83
CA GLY A 157 -25.05 6.54 9.40
C GLY A 157 -24.23 5.33 8.97
N TYR A 158 -23.38 4.77 9.85
CA TYR A 158 -22.38 3.77 9.47
C TYR A 158 -23.02 2.51 8.86
N ALA A 159 -24.01 1.91 9.54
CA ALA A 159 -24.62 0.68 9.06
C ALA A 159 -25.28 0.85 7.68
N ALA A 160 -26.03 1.96 7.49
CA ALA A 160 -26.64 2.27 6.19
C ALA A 160 -25.59 2.48 5.09
N ALA A 161 -24.51 3.20 5.39
CA ALA A 161 -23.43 3.45 4.44
C ALA A 161 -22.67 2.18 4.02
N VAL A 162 -22.51 1.22 4.93
CA VAL A 162 -21.92 -0.11 4.65
C VAL A 162 -22.80 -0.86 3.64
N ASP A 163 -24.10 -0.93 3.87
CA ASP A 163 -25.05 -1.61 2.99
C ASP A 163 -25.13 -0.93 1.60
N GLU A 164 -25.27 0.38 1.58
CA GLU A 164 -25.42 1.18 0.35
C GLU A 164 -24.18 1.07 -0.57
N ARG A 165 -22.99 0.98 0.03
CA ARG A 165 -21.73 0.88 -0.71
C ARG A 165 -21.26 -0.56 -0.92
N GLY A 166 -22.04 -1.56 -0.50
CA GLY A 166 -21.66 -2.98 -0.60
C GLY A 166 -20.36 -3.34 0.12
N ARG A 167 -20.06 -2.61 1.22
CA ARG A 167 -18.85 -2.82 2.01
C ARG A 167 -19.06 -3.98 2.99
N VAL A 168 -18.04 -4.77 3.23
CA VAL A 168 -18.07 -5.85 4.20
C VAL A 168 -17.43 -5.36 5.49
N ALA A 169 -18.23 -5.13 6.52
CA ALA A 169 -17.75 -4.77 7.84
C ALA A 169 -17.06 -5.99 8.51
N PRO A 170 -15.93 -5.80 9.21
CA PRO A 170 -15.19 -6.89 9.86
C PRO A 170 -15.93 -7.49 11.07
N VAL A 171 -16.86 -6.73 11.65
CA VAL A 171 -17.75 -7.12 12.76
C VAL A 171 -19.16 -6.64 12.43
N PRO A 172 -20.22 -7.09 13.14
CA PRO A 172 -21.58 -6.61 12.89
C PRO A 172 -21.66 -5.08 12.88
N ALA A 173 -22.26 -4.52 11.81
CA ALA A 173 -22.21 -3.09 11.51
C ALA A 173 -22.81 -2.21 12.63
N ASP A 174 -23.86 -2.68 13.32
CA ASP A 174 -24.45 -2.04 14.48
C ASP A 174 -23.48 -1.94 15.67
N LYS A 175 -22.73 -3.01 15.92
CA LYS A 175 -21.71 -3.04 16.97
C LYS A 175 -20.53 -2.13 16.64
N LEU A 176 -20.13 -2.09 15.36
CA LEU A 176 -19.07 -1.20 14.92
C LEU A 176 -19.52 0.27 15.01
N ALA A 177 -20.73 0.59 14.61
CA ALA A 177 -21.30 1.92 14.79
C ALA A 177 -21.27 2.36 16.26
N ASN A 178 -21.55 1.44 17.18
CA ASN A 178 -21.50 1.70 18.63
C ASN A 178 -20.06 1.89 19.14
N ALA A 179 -19.13 1.07 18.63
CA ALA A 179 -17.69 1.24 18.93
C ALA A 179 -17.16 2.58 18.41
N TYR A 180 -17.58 2.98 17.21
CA TYR A 180 -17.23 4.28 16.63
C TYR A 180 -17.79 5.44 17.48
N ARG A 181 -19.06 5.41 17.88
CA ARG A 181 -19.64 6.41 18.78
C ARG A 181 -18.87 6.48 20.10
N THR A 182 -18.64 5.34 20.72
CA THR A 182 -17.88 5.25 21.98
C THR A 182 -16.46 5.81 21.84
N TYR A 183 -15.81 5.56 20.69
CA TYR A 183 -14.50 6.15 20.39
C TYR A 183 -14.56 7.67 20.31
N GLU A 184 -15.56 8.24 19.63
CA GLU A 184 -15.75 9.71 19.55
C GLU A 184 -16.02 10.31 20.92
N ASP A 185 -16.89 9.69 21.73
CA ASP A 185 -17.21 10.14 23.10
C ASP A 185 -15.96 10.16 24.00
N MET A 186 -15.09 9.15 23.88
CA MET A 186 -13.85 9.06 24.66
C MET A 186 -12.80 10.13 24.32
N LYS A 187 -12.94 10.83 23.21
CA LYS A 187 -12.06 11.93 22.81
C LYS A 187 -12.44 13.28 23.43
N THR A 188 -13.64 13.39 23.97
CA THR A 188 -14.14 14.62 24.57
C THR A 188 -14.21 14.48 26.09
N SER A 189 -13.65 15.44 26.80
CA SER A 189 -13.70 15.52 28.25
C SER A 189 -13.89 16.98 28.73
N PRO A 190 -14.28 17.20 29.97
CA PRO A 190 -14.32 18.56 30.53
C PRO A 190 -12.98 19.29 30.49
N ASP A 191 -11.87 18.54 30.53
CA ASP A 191 -10.51 19.06 30.53
C ASP A 191 -9.94 19.32 29.12
N GLY A 192 -10.72 19.08 28.06
CA GLY A 192 -10.32 19.34 26.69
C GLY A 192 -10.65 18.22 25.71
N MET A 193 -10.17 18.37 24.49
CA MET A 193 -10.41 17.46 23.37
C MET A 193 -9.15 16.72 22.92
N LEU A 194 -9.32 15.44 22.55
CA LEU A 194 -8.32 14.67 21.80
C LEU A 194 -8.72 14.68 20.33
N LEU A 195 -7.87 15.20 19.46
CA LEU A 195 -8.12 15.23 18.03
C LEU A 195 -7.26 14.18 17.32
N ASP A 196 -7.87 13.28 16.58
CA ASP A 196 -7.14 12.45 15.63
C ASP A 196 -6.86 13.21 14.33
N PHE A 197 -6.19 12.57 13.36
CA PHE A 197 -5.82 13.24 12.11
C PHE A 197 -7.05 13.64 11.28
N ASP A 198 -8.12 12.84 11.27
CA ASP A 198 -9.34 13.16 10.55
C ASP A 198 -10.10 14.33 11.21
N ASP A 199 -10.02 14.44 12.55
CA ASP A 199 -10.61 15.58 13.28
C ASP A 199 -9.97 16.90 12.87
N LEU A 200 -8.66 16.90 12.56
CA LEU A 200 -8.01 18.13 12.09
C LEU A 200 -8.69 18.68 10.84
N LEU A 201 -9.07 17.78 9.93
CA LEU A 201 -9.76 18.13 8.69
C LEU A 201 -11.20 18.55 8.97
N LEU A 202 -11.94 17.77 9.79
CA LEU A 202 -13.33 18.07 10.16
C LEU A 202 -13.47 19.42 10.84
N HIS A 203 -12.64 19.69 11.85
CA HIS A 203 -12.68 20.96 12.58
C HIS A 203 -12.20 22.14 11.74
N THR A 204 -11.24 21.93 10.82
CA THR A 204 -10.81 22.98 9.89
C THR A 204 -11.94 23.36 8.93
N ALA A 205 -12.62 22.38 8.33
CA ALA A 205 -13.78 22.65 7.48
C ALA A 205 -14.91 23.33 8.29
N GLY A 206 -15.26 22.78 9.45
CA GLY A 206 -16.29 23.32 10.32
C GLY A 206 -16.00 24.75 10.80
N ALA A 207 -14.75 25.08 11.10
CA ALA A 207 -14.34 26.44 11.48
C ALA A 207 -14.64 27.46 10.38
N MET A 208 -14.35 27.08 9.12
CA MET A 208 -14.59 27.95 7.97
C MET A 208 -16.06 28.03 7.55
N GLU A 209 -16.80 26.92 7.68
CA GLU A 209 -18.22 26.86 7.36
C GLU A 209 -19.08 27.63 8.37
N ASN A 210 -18.68 27.66 9.64
CA ASN A 210 -19.45 28.27 10.72
C ASN A 210 -18.97 29.67 11.13
N SER A 211 -17.78 30.11 10.69
CA SER A 211 -17.25 31.45 10.99
C SER A 211 -16.84 32.18 9.72
N ARG A 212 -17.65 33.14 9.34
CA ARG A 212 -17.37 34.01 8.17
C ARG A 212 -16.04 34.76 8.34
N ALA A 213 -15.70 35.21 9.54
CA ALA A 213 -14.46 35.92 9.83
C ALA A 213 -13.23 35.02 9.58
N VAL A 214 -13.28 33.76 10.07
CA VAL A 214 -12.22 32.78 9.82
C VAL A 214 -12.08 32.48 8.34
N ALA A 215 -13.20 32.28 7.64
CA ALA A 215 -13.18 32.01 6.20
C ALA A 215 -12.61 33.19 5.39
N GLU A 216 -13.00 34.43 5.71
CA GLU A 216 -12.50 35.64 5.03
C GLU A 216 -11.01 35.86 5.29
N GLU A 217 -10.55 35.70 6.54
CA GLU A 217 -9.13 35.80 6.89
C GLU A 217 -8.28 34.76 6.18
N PHE A 218 -8.72 33.50 6.16
CA PHE A 218 -8.03 32.42 5.43
C PHE A 218 -7.97 32.72 3.93
N ARG A 219 -9.09 33.14 3.34
CA ARG A 219 -9.20 33.44 1.91
C ARG A 219 -8.43 34.70 1.50
N ALA A 220 -8.17 35.62 2.44
CA ALA A 220 -7.25 36.73 2.23
C ALA A 220 -5.79 36.26 2.19
N GLN A 221 -5.44 35.24 2.99
CA GLN A 221 -4.11 34.64 3.02
C GLN A 221 -3.81 33.79 1.78
N TYR A 222 -4.74 32.92 1.36
CA TYR A 222 -4.54 32.00 0.24
C TYR A 222 -5.54 32.29 -0.90
N ARG A 223 -5.01 32.46 -2.10
CA ARG A 223 -5.81 32.81 -3.26
C ARG A 223 -5.83 31.73 -4.34
N SER A 224 -4.75 31.02 -4.54
CA SER A 224 -4.64 29.95 -5.53
C SER A 224 -4.28 28.63 -4.86
N PHE A 225 -4.92 27.58 -5.31
CA PHE A 225 -4.75 26.22 -4.81
C PHE A 225 -4.24 25.31 -5.90
N VAL A 226 -3.28 24.46 -5.56
CA VAL A 226 -2.76 23.41 -6.44
C VAL A 226 -2.84 22.08 -5.70
N VAL A 227 -3.53 21.08 -6.26
CA VAL A 227 -3.72 19.78 -5.63
C VAL A 227 -3.12 18.70 -6.50
N ASP A 228 -2.08 18.05 -5.98
CA ASP A 228 -1.44 16.88 -6.58
C ASP A 228 -2.16 15.58 -6.16
N GLU A 229 -2.07 14.53 -7.00
CA GLU A 229 -2.72 13.22 -6.78
C GLU A 229 -4.23 13.34 -6.48
N TYR A 230 -4.93 14.22 -7.20
CA TYR A 230 -6.33 14.57 -6.92
C TYR A 230 -7.30 13.38 -7.02
N GLN A 231 -6.92 12.30 -7.71
CA GLN A 231 -7.69 11.05 -7.77
C GLN A 231 -7.74 10.28 -6.43
N ASP A 232 -6.88 10.62 -5.47
CA ASP A 232 -6.85 9.98 -4.14
C ASP A 232 -7.51 10.83 -3.05
N VAL A 233 -8.12 11.95 -3.42
CA VAL A 233 -8.80 12.83 -2.46
C VAL A 233 -10.05 12.14 -1.90
N THR A 234 -10.18 12.17 -0.56
CA THR A 234 -11.35 11.66 0.14
C THR A 234 -12.46 12.71 0.22
N PRO A 235 -13.73 12.33 0.45
CA PRO A 235 -14.81 13.29 0.68
C PRO A 235 -14.53 14.33 1.77
N LEU A 236 -13.85 13.92 2.85
CA LEU A 236 -13.44 14.84 3.92
C LEU A 236 -12.39 15.86 3.45
N GLN A 237 -11.39 15.42 2.69
CA GLN A 237 -10.38 16.31 2.11
C GLN A 237 -11.00 17.25 1.08
N GLN A 238 -11.95 16.76 0.28
CA GLN A 238 -12.69 17.59 -0.67
C GLN A 238 -13.50 18.67 0.06
N ARG A 239 -14.17 18.33 1.15
CA ARG A 239 -14.91 19.29 1.98
C ARG A 239 -13.98 20.40 2.51
N VAL A 240 -12.79 20.04 2.96
CA VAL A 240 -11.79 21.03 3.39
C VAL A 240 -11.37 21.93 2.21
N LEU A 241 -11.09 21.35 1.05
CA LEU A 241 -10.73 22.11 -0.15
C LEU A 241 -11.86 23.05 -0.57
N ASP A 242 -13.10 22.60 -0.49
CA ASP A 242 -14.28 23.42 -0.79
C ASP A 242 -14.43 24.59 0.19
N ALA A 243 -14.20 24.36 1.47
CA ALA A 243 -14.22 25.41 2.49
C ALA A 243 -13.09 26.43 2.26
N TRP A 244 -11.89 25.97 1.87
CA TRP A 244 -10.76 26.85 1.51
C TRP A 244 -11.07 27.68 0.26
N LEU A 245 -11.59 27.07 -0.77
CA LEU A 245 -11.87 27.70 -2.07
C LEU A 245 -13.02 28.71 -1.95
N GLY A 246 -14.13 28.30 -1.29
CA GLY A 246 -15.36 29.07 -1.24
C GLY A 246 -16.00 29.18 -2.61
N GLU A 247 -16.41 30.38 -2.99
CA GLU A 247 -16.99 30.66 -4.30
C GLU A 247 -15.95 30.95 -5.42
N ARG A 248 -14.67 30.83 -5.10
CA ARG A 248 -13.57 31.07 -6.05
C ARG A 248 -13.29 29.82 -6.87
N ASP A 249 -12.56 30.00 -7.96
CA ASP A 249 -12.24 28.96 -8.93
C ASP A 249 -10.74 28.83 -9.26
N ASP A 250 -9.87 29.60 -8.58
CA ASP A 250 -8.42 29.52 -8.73
C ASP A 250 -7.84 28.20 -8.20
N LEU A 251 -8.20 27.10 -8.85
CA LEU A 251 -7.87 25.74 -8.50
C LEU A 251 -7.20 24.99 -9.66
N THR A 252 -5.98 24.56 -9.46
CA THR A 252 -5.31 23.61 -10.36
C THR A 252 -5.29 22.23 -9.72
N VAL A 253 -5.80 21.23 -10.41
CA VAL A 253 -5.71 19.84 -9.97
C VAL A 253 -4.94 19.00 -10.98
N VAL A 254 -4.17 18.04 -10.48
CA VAL A 254 -3.52 17.04 -11.32
C VAL A 254 -3.74 15.65 -10.78
N GLY A 255 -3.99 14.69 -11.67
CA GLY A 255 -4.20 13.31 -11.27
C GLY A 255 -4.35 12.34 -12.43
N ASP A 256 -4.36 11.05 -12.06
CA ASP A 256 -4.62 9.92 -12.95
C ASP A 256 -5.66 8.98 -12.30
N ALA A 257 -6.87 8.97 -12.83
CA ALA A 257 -7.94 8.11 -12.31
C ALA A 257 -7.56 6.60 -12.33
N ASN A 258 -6.62 6.21 -13.21
CA ASN A 258 -6.14 4.84 -13.29
C ASN A 258 -5.08 4.52 -12.21
N GLN A 259 -4.66 5.49 -11.41
CA GLN A 259 -3.79 5.30 -10.25
C GLN A 259 -4.55 5.41 -8.92
N THR A 260 -5.89 5.40 -8.92
CA THR A 260 -6.70 5.31 -7.71
C THR A 260 -6.64 3.89 -7.15
N ILE A 261 -5.91 3.71 -6.05
CA ILE A 261 -5.66 2.43 -5.39
C ILE A 261 -5.88 2.49 -3.87
N TYR A 262 -6.55 3.53 -3.37
CA TYR A 262 -6.83 3.76 -1.95
C TYR A 262 -8.33 3.91 -1.67
N SER A 263 -9.20 3.28 -2.47
CA SER A 263 -10.65 3.37 -2.25
C SER A 263 -11.08 2.76 -0.91
N PHE A 264 -10.33 1.77 -0.42
CA PHE A 264 -10.56 1.16 0.89
C PHE A 264 -10.39 2.15 2.06
N THR A 265 -9.66 3.26 1.88
CA THR A 265 -9.54 4.36 2.85
C THR A 265 -10.51 5.51 2.60
N GLY A 266 -11.39 5.40 1.61
CA GLY A 266 -12.36 6.44 1.24
C GLY A 266 -11.93 7.36 0.09
N ALA A 267 -10.77 7.13 -0.54
CA ALA A 267 -10.36 7.88 -1.73
C ALA A 267 -11.29 7.59 -2.91
N THR A 268 -11.57 8.61 -3.73
CA THR A 268 -12.42 8.47 -4.91
C THR A 268 -11.93 9.32 -6.08
N PRO A 269 -11.88 8.76 -7.29
CA PRO A 269 -11.51 9.51 -8.50
C PRO A 269 -12.64 10.41 -9.02
N GLU A 270 -13.81 10.38 -8.40
CA GLU A 270 -14.99 11.08 -8.90
C GLU A 270 -14.82 12.60 -9.00
N TYR A 271 -14.08 13.19 -8.06
CA TYR A 271 -13.81 14.62 -8.08
C TYR A 271 -12.97 15.02 -9.31
N LEU A 272 -11.94 14.22 -9.64
CA LEU A 272 -11.14 14.41 -10.84
C LEU A 272 -11.99 14.22 -12.11
N MET A 273 -12.77 13.16 -12.18
CA MET A 273 -13.59 12.82 -13.35
C MET A 273 -14.74 13.81 -13.59
N ASN A 274 -15.29 14.39 -12.55
CA ASN A 274 -16.37 15.36 -12.62
C ASN A 274 -15.89 16.82 -12.55
N PHE A 275 -14.57 17.07 -12.66
CA PHE A 275 -14.01 18.41 -12.50
C PHE A 275 -14.61 19.43 -13.48
N SER A 276 -14.67 19.12 -14.76
CA SER A 276 -15.28 19.98 -15.80
C SER A 276 -16.79 20.17 -15.62
N ARG A 277 -17.46 19.24 -14.93
CA ARG A 277 -18.87 19.38 -14.61
C ARG A 277 -19.10 20.38 -13.50
N ARG A 278 -18.17 20.43 -12.54
CA ARG A 278 -18.17 21.39 -11.44
C ARG A 278 -17.69 22.77 -11.89
N PHE A 279 -16.70 22.81 -12.78
CA PHE A 279 -16.12 24.01 -13.35
C PHE A 279 -16.25 23.96 -14.89
N PRO A 280 -17.38 24.43 -15.44
CA PRO A 280 -17.63 24.36 -16.90
C PRO A 280 -16.59 25.06 -17.76
N ASP A 281 -15.98 26.13 -17.24
CA ASP A 281 -14.96 26.93 -17.93
C ASP A 281 -13.54 26.43 -17.68
N ALA A 282 -13.37 25.23 -17.07
CA ALA A 282 -12.07 24.70 -16.74
C ALA A 282 -11.23 24.39 -17.98
N THR A 283 -9.97 24.79 -17.96
CA THR A 283 -8.97 24.30 -18.90
C THR A 283 -8.60 22.85 -18.55
N VAL A 284 -8.80 21.93 -19.48
CA VAL A 284 -8.50 20.50 -19.29
C VAL A 284 -7.39 20.08 -20.23
N VAL A 285 -6.23 19.72 -19.67
CA VAL A 285 -5.06 19.28 -20.44
C VAL A 285 -4.77 17.82 -20.16
N ARG A 286 -4.38 17.06 -21.20
CA ARG A 286 -4.01 15.63 -21.09
C ARG A 286 -2.53 15.45 -21.33
N LEU A 287 -1.81 14.93 -20.32
CA LEU A 287 -0.40 14.58 -20.45
C LEU A 287 -0.29 13.07 -20.71
N GLN A 288 0.19 12.73 -21.90
CA GLN A 288 0.29 11.33 -22.35
C GLN A 288 1.72 10.88 -22.64
N ARG A 289 2.68 11.81 -22.79
CA ARG A 289 4.09 11.51 -23.04
C ARG A 289 4.78 11.04 -21.76
N ASP A 290 5.14 9.74 -21.73
CA ASP A 290 5.85 9.14 -20.61
C ASP A 290 7.37 9.30 -20.77
N TYR A 291 8.01 9.99 -19.83
CA TYR A 291 9.45 10.25 -19.78
C TYR A 291 10.19 9.34 -18.81
N ARG A 292 9.44 8.49 -18.09
CA ARG A 292 10.00 7.59 -17.09
C ARG A 292 10.40 6.27 -17.69
N SER A 293 9.51 5.62 -18.40
CA SER A 293 9.61 4.22 -18.78
C SER A 293 9.97 4.05 -20.25
N THR A 294 10.63 2.95 -20.57
CA THR A 294 10.88 2.54 -21.95
C THR A 294 9.57 2.23 -22.68
N PRO A 295 9.53 2.36 -24.01
CA PRO A 295 8.32 2.09 -24.80
C PRO A 295 7.73 0.69 -24.56
N GLN A 296 8.56 -0.31 -24.27
CA GLN A 296 8.15 -1.70 -24.00
C GLN A 296 7.36 -1.79 -22.67
N VAL A 297 7.84 -1.12 -21.62
CA VAL A 297 7.13 -1.02 -20.33
C VAL A 297 5.83 -0.25 -20.50
N VAL A 298 5.85 0.86 -21.24
CA VAL A 298 4.67 1.69 -21.54
C VAL A 298 3.62 0.87 -22.32
N HIS A 299 4.05 0.06 -23.28
CA HIS A 299 3.15 -0.82 -24.03
C HIS A 299 2.42 -1.80 -23.11
N LEU A 300 3.13 -2.50 -22.23
CA LEU A 300 2.52 -3.39 -21.24
C LEU A 300 1.55 -2.63 -20.30
N ALA A 301 1.92 -1.44 -19.83
CA ALA A 301 1.05 -0.62 -18.99
C ALA A 301 -0.27 -0.27 -19.70
N ASN A 302 -0.20 0.13 -20.97
CA ASN A 302 -1.37 0.41 -21.80
C ASN A 302 -2.23 -0.85 -22.01
N GLU A 303 -1.62 -2.01 -22.25
CA GLU A 303 -2.32 -3.29 -22.41
C GLU A 303 -3.07 -3.68 -21.12
N VAL A 304 -2.40 -3.60 -19.96
CA VAL A 304 -3.03 -3.93 -18.66
C VAL A 304 -4.23 -3.04 -18.38
N ILE A 305 -4.08 -1.71 -18.53
CA ILE A 305 -5.16 -0.77 -18.24
C ILE A 305 -6.19 -0.73 -19.38
N GLY A 306 -5.79 -1.09 -20.59
CA GLY A 306 -6.66 -1.21 -21.76
C GLY A 306 -7.80 -2.20 -21.57
N LYS A 307 -7.59 -3.24 -20.75
CA LYS A 307 -8.60 -4.24 -20.39
C LYS A 307 -9.52 -3.84 -19.24
N ALA A 308 -9.31 -2.66 -18.62
CA ALA A 308 -10.15 -2.19 -17.53
C ALA A 308 -11.61 -2.01 -17.98
N LYS A 309 -12.52 -2.34 -17.07
CA LYS A 309 -13.97 -2.26 -17.29
C LYS A 309 -14.61 -1.20 -16.40
N GLY A 310 -15.89 -0.98 -16.61
CA GLY A 310 -16.70 -0.08 -15.81
C GLY A 310 -16.47 1.41 -16.12
N ARG A 311 -16.89 2.26 -15.18
CA ARG A 311 -17.01 3.70 -15.36
C ARG A 311 -15.68 4.40 -15.65
N LEU A 312 -14.58 3.92 -15.07
CA LEU A 312 -13.24 4.50 -15.25
C LEU A 312 -12.60 4.14 -16.61
N ALA A 313 -13.15 3.16 -17.32
CA ALA A 313 -12.62 2.75 -18.62
C ALA A 313 -12.59 3.89 -19.65
N GLY A 314 -13.51 4.87 -19.54
CA GLY A 314 -13.57 6.04 -20.41
C GLY A 314 -12.54 7.15 -20.10
N SER A 315 -11.88 7.09 -18.94
CA SER A 315 -10.89 8.10 -18.52
C SER A 315 -9.44 7.67 -18.80
N ARG A 316 -9.23 6.56 -19.51
CA ARG A 316 -7.91 6.04 -19.83
C ARG A 316 -7.12 7.01 -20.68
N LEU A 317 -5.86 7.20 -20.31
CA LEU A 317 -4.87 7.91 -21.11
C LEU A 317 -4.00 6.89 -21.83
N GLN A 318 -3.81 7.08 -23.14
CA GLN A 318 -2.88 6.28 -23.91
C GLN A 318 -1.47 6.86 -23.70
N LEU A 319 -0.63 6.16 -22.94
CA LEU A 319 0.75 6.59 -22.71
C LEU A 319 1.61 6.41 -23.96
N ILE A 320 2.52 7.34 -24.18
CA ILE A 320 3.45 7.37 -25.32
C ILE A 320 4.87 7.46 -24.76
N GLY A 321 5.62 6.38 -24.77
CA GLY A 321 7.01 6.34 -24.29
C GLY A 321 7.89 7.31 -25.05
N GLN A 322 8.69 8.09 -24.32
CA GLN A 322 9.62 9.08 -24.89
C GLN A 322 11.08 8.67 -24.71
N ARG A 323 11.35 7.60 -23.95
CA ARG A 323 12.71 7.07 -23.80
C ARG A 323 13.10 6.23 -25.03
N PRO A 324 14.40 6.02 -25.25
CA PRO A 324 14.87 4.99 -26.20
C PRO A 324 14.29 3.62 -25.88
N ASP A 325 14.24 2.74 -26.88
CA ASP A 325 13.86 1.36 -26.70
C ASP A 325 14.71 0.67 -25.63
N GLY A 326 14.07 -0.14 -24.81
CA GLY A 326 14.67 -0.93 -23.75
C GLY A 326 14.41 -2.44 -23.93
N PRO A 327 14.74 -3.24 -22.94
CA PRO A 327 14.45 -4.67 -22.99
C PRO A 327 12.94 -4.93 -22.94
N GLU A 328 12.51 -6.01 -23.57
CA GLU A 328 11.14 -6.50 -23.45
C GLU A 328 10.89 -6.99 -22.02
N PRO A 329 9.69 -6.76 -21.45
CA PRO A 329 9.31 -7.31 -20.17
C PRO A 329 9.41 -8.84 -20.15
N GLY A 330 10.03 -9.39 -19.09
CA GLY A 330 10.14 -10.83 -18.88
C GLY A 330 8.89 -11.42 -18.22
N TYR A 331 8.57 -12.69 -18.58
CA TYR A 331 7.43 -13.42 -18.00
C TYR A 331 7.84 -14.83 -17.64
N THR A 332 7.80 -15.17 -16.34
CA THR A 332 8.29 -16.48 -15.90
C THR A 332 7.33 -17.18 -14.95
N GLU A 333 7.02 -18.45 -15.27
CA GLU A 333 6.26 -19.35 -14.40
C GLU A 333 7.23 -20.25 -13.63
N TYR A 334 7.00 -20.37 -12.32
CA TYR A 334 7.78 -21.21 -11.42
C TYR A 334 6.92 -22.31 -10.80
N ASP A 335 7.54 -23.42 -10.42
CA ASP A 335 6.85 -24.52 -9.77
C ASP A 335 6.33 -24.13 -8.38
N ASP A 336 7.15 -23.39 -7.63
CA ASP A 336 6.83 -22.97 -6.27
C ASP A 336 7.44 -21.60 -5.91
N GLU A 337 6.96 -21.02 -4.82
CA GLU A 337 7.34 -19.69 -4.35
C GLU A 337 8.81 -19.59 -3.90
N PRO A 338 9.41 -20.60 -3.23
CA PRO A 338 10.85 -20.62 -2.95
C PRO A 338 11.73 -20.63 -4.22
N GLN A 339 11.33 -21.34 -5.27
CA GLN A 339 12.03 -21.32 -6.56
C GLN A 339 11.95 -19.95 -7.22
N GLU A 340 10.76 -19.35 -7.24
CA GLU A 340 10.54 -17.98 -7.72
C GLU A 340 11.51 -17.01 -7.02
N ALA A 341 11.55 -17.04 -5.70
CA ALA A 341 12.40 -16.13 -4.92
C ALA A 341 13.90 -16.33 -5.18
N ARG A 342 14.36 -17.59 -5.26
CA ARG A 342 15.78 -17.90 -5.55
C ARG A 342 16.22 -17.40 -6.92
N ILE A 343 15.38 -17.60 -7.95
CA ILE A 343 15.74 -17.19 -9.30
C ILE A 343 15.65 -15.67 -9.45
N VAL A 344 14.66 -15.02 -8.86
CA VAL A 344 14.58 -13.55 -8.79
C VAL A 344 15.85 -12.98 -8.13
N ALA A 345 16.31 -13.55 -7.01
CA ALA A 345 17.56 -13.12 -6.36
C ALA A 345 18.79 -13.32 -7.29
N GLN A 346 18.83 -14.39 -8.08
CA GLN A 346 19.90 -14.61 -9.07
C GLN A 346 19.86 -13.57 -10.20
N GLN A 347 18.68 -13.25 -10.73
CA GLN A 347 18.49 -12.22 -11.76
C GLN A 347 18.92 -10.85 -11.22
N ILE A 348 18.54 -10.50 -10.00
CA ILE A 348 18.95 -9.27 -9.31
C ILE A 348 20.48 -9.21 -9.19
N ARG A 349 21.13 -10.32 -8.81
CA ARG A 349 22.60 -10.39 -8.75
C ARG A 349 23.22 -10.14 -10.13
N GLY A 350 22.64 -10.67 -11.20
CA GLY A 350 23.04 -10.42 -12.57
C GLY A 350 23.00 -8.93 -12.93
N LEU A 351 21.89 -8.26 -12.61
CA LEU A 351 21.74 -6.80 -12.81
C LEU A 351 22.75 -5.99 -12.02
N ILE A 352 22.97 -6.33 -10.75
CA ILE A 352 23.99 -5.67 -9.92
C ILE A 352 25.39 -5.86 -10.53
N SER A 353 25.71 -7.08 -10.98
CA SER A 353 26.98 -7.37 -11.63
C SER A 353 27.17 -6.65 -12.97
N SER A 354 26.09 -6.32 -13.67
CA SER A 354 26.09 -5.51 -14.90
C SER A 354 26.11 -4.00 -14.65
N GLY A 355 26.06 -3.55 -13.37
CA GLY A 355 26.24 -2.15 -12.99
C GLY A 355 24.99 -1.44 -12.47
N THR A 356 23.83 -2.13 -12.38
CA THR A 356 22.62 -1.52 -11.79
C THR A 356 22.81 -1.41 -10.27
N ALA A 357 22.63 -0.21 -9.72
CA ALA A 357 22.73 -0.01 -8.28
C ALA A 357 21.63 -0.77 -7.54
N PRO A 358 21.92 -1.44 -6.40
CA PRO A 358 20.89 -2.14 -5.63
C PRO A 358 19.70 -1.27 -5.22
N SER A 359 19.93 0.03 -4.95
CA SER A 359 18.88 1.01 -4.64
C SER A 359 17.91 1.29 -5.80
N GLU A 360 18.32 0.99 -7.03
CA GLU A 360 17.54 1.13 -8.26
C GLU A 360 16.84 -0.17 -8.68
N ILE A 361 16.75 -1.13 -7.78
CA ILE A 361 16.07 -2.41 -7.99
C ILE A 361 14.97 -2.58 -6.95
N ALA A 362 13.78 -3.02 -7.38
CA ALA A 362 12.68 -3.33 -6.48
C ALA A 362 12.04 -4.69 -6.77
N VAL A 363 11.61 -5.38 -5.71
CA VAL A 363 10.72 -6.55 -5.77
C VAL A 363 9.39 -6.13 -5.18
N LEU A 364 8.34 -6.16 -5.99
CA LEU A 364 7.02 -5.67 -5.62
C LEU A 364 6.02 -6.83 -5.57
N TYR A 365 5.30 -6.91 -4.48
CA TYR A 365 4.31 -7.94 -4.20
C TYR A 365 2.98 -7.34 -3.74
N ARG A 366 1.91 -8.15 -3.67
CA ARG A 366 0.58 -7.66 -3.28
C ARG A 366 0.39 -7.54 -1.79
N VAL A 367 0.86 -8.48 -0.99
CA VAL A 367 0.69 -8.51 0.47
C VAL A 367 2.03 -8.66 1.17
N ASN A 368 2.20 -7.99 2.31
CA ASN A 368 3.47 -7.96 3.04
C ASN A 368 3.97 -9.36 3.46
N ALA A 369 3.06 -10.31 3.69
CA ALA A 369 3.44 -11.69 4.03
C ALA A 369 4.25 -12.41 2.92
N GLN A 370 4.24 -11.90 1.70
CA GLN A 370 5.04 -12.44 0.60
C GLN A 370 6.52 -12.03 0.71
N SER A 371 6.87 -11.00 1.49
CA SER A 371 8.25 -10.54 1.59
C SER A 371 9.20 -11.61 2.15
N ALA A 372 8.74 -12.41 3.11
CA ALA A 372 9.58 -13.32 3.87
C ALA A 372 10.43 -14.27 3.01
N VAL A 373 9.85 -14.85 1.96
CA VAL A 373 10.56 -15.77 1.05
C VAL A 373 11.62 -15.03 0.21
N PHE A 374 11.33 -13.79 -0.20
CA PHE A 374 12.29 -12.96 -0.95
C PHE A 374 13.38 -12.39 -0.05
N GLU A 375 13.05 -12.01 1.19
CA GLU A 375 14.03 -11.61 2.20
C GLU A 375 15.05 -12.73 2.46
N GLN A 376 14.57 -13.96 2.62
CA GLN A 376 15.43 -15.13 2.78
C GLN A 376 16.33 -15.33 1.55
N ALA A 377 15.76 -15.32 0.35
CA ALA A 377 16.51 -15.55 -0.90
C ALA A 377 17.56 -14.47 -1.16
N LEU A 378 17.26 -13.20 -0.89
CA LEU A 378 18.23 -12.10 -1.01
C LEU A 378 19.34 -12.20 0.05
N SER A 379 19.00 -12.60 1.29
CA SER A 379 19.99 -12.84 2.35
C SER A 379 20.93 -13.98 2.01
N GLU A 380 20.41 -15.11 1.50
CA GLU A 380 21.23 -16.25 1.05
C GLU A 380 22.12 -15.87 -0.15
N ALA A 381 21.63 -14.96 -0.99
CA ALA A 381 22.37 -14.39 -2.10
C ALA A 381 23.38 -13.31 -1.68
N ALA A 382 23.48 -12.93 -0.41
CA ALA A 382 24.28 -11.82 0.10
C ALA A 382 23.98 -10.47 -0.60
N ILE A 383 22.71 -10.23 -0.96
CA ILE A 383 22.26 -8.98 -1.57
C ILE A 383 21.62 -8.11 -0.49
N PRO A 384 22.09 -6.86 -0.28
CA PRO A 384 21.48 -5.95 0.68
C PRO A 384 20.07 -5.55 0.23
N TYR A 385 19.12 -5.54 1.16
CA TYR A 385 17.73 -5.15 0.88
C TYR A 385 17.13 -4.31 2.00
N GLN A 386 16.02 -3.64 1.68
CA GLN A 386 15.17 -2.93 2.62
C GLN A 386 13.70 -3.29 2.39
N VAL A 387 12.93 -3.49 3.46
CA VAL A 387 11.49 -3.76 3.38
C VAL A 387 10.73 -2.46 3.62
N ARG A 388 9.86 -2.07 2.68
CA ARG A 388 8.96 -0.93 2.82
C ARG A 388 7.52 -1.42 3.05
N GLY A 389 6.83 -0.80 4.01
CA GLY A 389 5.43 -1.17 4.34
C GLY A 389 5.29 -2.25 5.41
N GLY A 390 6.42 -2.75 5.97
CA GLY A 390 6.48 -3.48 7.22
C GLY A 390 6.43 -2.55 8.44
N GLU A 391 6.90 -2.99 9.62
CA GLU A 391 7.11 -2.07 10.75
C GLU A 391 8.00 -0.92 10.27
N GLY A 392 7.48 0.30 10.37
CA GLY A 392 8.19 1.47 9.87
C GLY A 392 9.60 1.53 10.48
N PHE A 393 10.60 1.96 9.71
CA PHE A 393 12.02 2.01 10.11
C PHE A 393 12.20 2.46 11.56
N TYR A 394 11.55 3.59 11.95
CA TYR A 394 11.62 4.13 13.30
C TYR A 394 10.82 3.32 14.34
N GLN A 395 10.04 2.34 13.94
CA GLN A 395 9.29 1.43 14.81
C GLN A 395 10.07 0.15 15.12
N ARG A 396 11.12 -0.14 14.36
CA ARG A 396 12.00 -1.30 14.58
C ARG A 396 12.63 -1.23 15.97
N PRO A 397 12.68 -2.35 16.72
CA PRO A 397 13.18 -2.36 18.09
C PRO A 397 14.60 -1.80 18.22
N GLU A 398 15.52 -2.16 17.31
CA GLU A 398 16.88 -1.69 17.28
C GLU A 398 17.00 -0.18 17.02
N VAL A 399 16.15 0.37 16.14
CA VAL A 399 16.13 1.81 15.83
C VAL A 399 15.54 2.60 16.99
N LYS A 400 14.45 2.12 17.61
CA LYS A 400 13.91 2.72 18.84
C LYS A 400 14.95 2.77 19.95
N HIS A 401 15.65 1.66 20.15
CA HIS A 401 16.72 1.57 21.15
C HIS A 401 17.86 2.53 20.83
N ALA A 402 18.27 2.61 19.55
CA ALA A 402 19.31 3.53 19.10
C ALA A 402 18.93 5.01 19.33
N VAL A 403 17.72 5.41 18.95
CA VAL A 403 17.21 6.78 19.18
C VAL A 403 17.11 7.10 20.69
N ALA A 404 16.64 6.14 21.49
CA ALA A 404 16.58 6.32 22.96
C ALA A 404 17.99 6.50 23.56
N GLU A 405 18.98 5.76 23.06
CA GLU A 405 20.37 5.87 23.50
C GLU A 405 20.98 7.21 23.10
N LEU A 406 20.72 7.70 21.89
CA LEU A 406 21.14 9.04 21.45
C LEU A 406 20.51 10.13 22.31
N ILE A 407 19.24 10.00 22.71
CA ILE A 407 18.59 10.93 23.66
C ILE A 407 19.28 10.86 25.04
N ARG A 408 19.70 9.67 25.49
CA ARG A 408 20.42 9.51 26.75
C ARG A 408 21.79 10.17 26.71
N VAL A 409 22.51 10.01 25.60
CA VAL A 409 23.81 10.64 25.36
C VAL A 409 23.68 12.17 25.34
N ALA A 410 22.63 12.70 24.68
CA ALA A 410 22.38 14.14 24.62
C ALA A 410 22.15 14.78 26.01
N ARG A 411 21.70 13.99 27.00
CA ARG A 411 21.48 14.45 28.39
C ARG A 411 22.74 14.40 29.29
N ARG A 412 23.86 13.88 28.77
CA ARG A 412 25.10 13.84 29.54
C ARG A 412 25.66 15.25 29.73
N PRO A 413 26.21 15.59 30.92
CA PRO A 413 26.75 16.94 31.19
C PRO A 413 27.91 17.34 30.26
N ASP A 414 28.66 16.37 29.75
CA ASP A 414 29.78 16.56 28.82
C ASP A 414 29.32 16.79 27.36
N VAL A 415 28.05 16.51 27.04
CA VAL A 415 27.47 16.64 25.71
C VAL A 415 26.39 17.73 25.69
N ALA A 416 25.67 17.93 26.79
CA ALA A 416 24.57 18.89 26.92
C ALA A 416 25.09 20.35 26.90
N THR A 417 24.53 21.17 26.01
CA THR A 417 24.75 22.62 26.06
C THR A 417 23.81 23.24 27.07
N THR A 418 24.34 23.89 28.10
CA THR A 418 23.53 24.70 29.04
C THR A 418 22.88 25.87 28.31
N GLY A 419 21.57 26.09 28.55
CA GLY A 419 20.73 27.01 27.78
C GLY A 419 21.03 28.53 27.94
N ASP A 420 22.08 28.91 28.67
CA ASP A 420 22.48 30.31 28.91
C ASP A 420 23.74 30.79 28.20
N GLY A 421 24.30 29.94 27.29
CA GLY A 421 25.45 30.34 26.47
C GLY A 421 26.79 30.39 27.19
N THR A 422 26.87 30.06 28.47
CA THR A 422 28.14 29.96 29.23
C THR A 422 28.71 28.56 29.06
N ALA A 423 29.75 28.43 28.23
CA ALA A 423 30.54 27.20 28.07
C ALA A 423 31.15 26.80 29.41
N GLY A 424 30.77 25.63 29.93
CA GLY A 424 31.54 24.96 30.97
C GLY A 424 32.92 24.68 30.42
N THR A 425 33.95 24.91 31.22
CA THR A 425 35.36 25.11 30.94
C THR A 425 36.12 23.95 30.24
N THR A 426 35.51 23.02 29.52
CA THR A 426 36.23 21.95 28.76
C THR A 426 35.52 21.42 27.52
N GLY A 427 34.45 22.06 26.99
CA GLY A 427 33.66 21.48 25.89
C GLY A 427 33.62 22.33 24.64
N GLU A 428 34.50 22.09 23.70
CA GLU A 428 34.28 22.45 22.30
C GLU A 428 32.95 21.81 21.86
N ALA A 429 31.94 22.63 21.52
CA ALA A 429 30.59 22.14 21.17
C ALA A 429 30.69 21.03 20.11
N LEU A 430 30.15 19.86 20.39
CA LEU A 430 30.13 18.71 19.46
C LEU A 430 29.27 19.06 18.23
N ARG A 431 29.95 19.37 17.13
CA ARG A 431 29.36 19.76 15.84
C ARG A 431 30.10 19.08 14.69
N GLY A 432 29.50 19.07 13.50
CA GLY A 432 30.12 18.56 12.28
C GLY A 432 30.60 17.12 12.43
N PRO A 433 31.78 16.78 11.92
CA PRO A 433 32.32 15.42 11.96
C PRO A 433 32.45 14.80 13.37
N LYS A 434 32.61 15.64 14.42
CA LYS A 434 32.67 15.17 15.82
C LYS A 434 31.29 14.66 16.30
N LEU A 435 30.21 15.31 15.89
CA LEU A 435 28.86 14.85 16.19
C LEU A 435 28.52 13.55 15.46
N ALA A 436 28.88 13.44 14.18
CA ALA A 436 28.69 12.21 13.41
C ALA A 436 29.48 11.02 14.01
N ALA A 437 30.73 11.26 14.43
CA ALA A 437 31.55 10.25 15.10
C ALA A 437 30.93 9.82 16.44
N LEU A 438 30.38 10.74 17.23
CA LEU A 438 29.67 10.42 18.47
C LEU A 438 28.47 9.54 18.22
N VAL A 439 27.67 9.82 17.18
CA VAL A 439 26.52 8.99 16.78
C VAL A 439 27.00 7.57 16.47
N ARG A 440 27.97 7.39 15.58
CA ARG A 440 28.49 6.05 15.24
C ARG A 440 29.02 5.32 16.48
N GLN A 441 29.80 5.99 17.31
CA GLN A 441 30.34 5.41 18.56
C GLN A 441 29.22 4.96 19.51
N THR A 442 28.12 5.72 19.60
CA THR A 442 26.96 5.38 20.42
C THR A 442 26.26 4.11 19.90
N LEU A 443 26.29 3.86 18.59
CA LEU A 443 25.61 2.72 17.96
C LEU A 443 26.46 1.43 17.97
N VAL A 444 27.77 1.50 18.19
CA VAL A 444 28.66 0.32 18.25
C VAL A 444 28.18 -0.72 19.28
N PRO A 445 27.88 -0.37 20.55
CA PRO A 445 27.40 -1.33 21.54
C PRO A 445 26.03 -1.93 21.20
N LEU A 446 25.28 -1.29 20.30
CA LEU A 446 23.96 -1.75 19.86
C LEU A 446 24.04 -2.71 18.67
N GLY A 447 25.23 -2.93 18.11
CA GLY A 447 25.48 -3.88 17.04
C GLY A 447 25.98 -3.28 15.72
N LEU A 448 26.29 -1.96 15.66
CA LEU A 448 26.93 -1.34 14.49
C LEU A 448 28.45 -1.65 14.53
N THR A 449 28.80 -2.87 14.20
CA THR A 449 30.20 -3.32 14.11
C THR A 449 30.86 -2.76 12.86
N LYS A 450 32.21 -2.76 12.84
CA LYS A 450 33.02 -2.29 11.69
C LYS A 450 32.85 -3.20 10.48
N GLU A 451 32.62 -4.49 10.71
CA GLU A 451 32.39 -5.50 9.68
C GLU A 451 30.95 -5.99 9.77
N GLU A 452 30.35 -6.30 8.62
CA GLU A 452 28.99 -6.84 8.52
C GLU A 452 28.92 -8.22 9.19
N PRO A 453 27.95 -8.47 10.09
CA PRO A 453 27.82 -9.76 10.77
C PRO A 453 27.25 -10.86 9.86
N GLU A 454 27.63 -12.13 10.12
CA GLU A 454 27.23 -13.27 9.27
C GLU A 454 25.76 -13.73 9.43
N GLY A 455 25.11 -13.46 10.58
CA GLY A 455 23.74 -13.89 10.83
C GLY A 455 22.68 -12.98 10.19
N ALA A 456 21.62 -13.53 9.58
CA ALA A 456 20.58 -12.76 8.89
C ALA A 456 19.93 -11.68 9.78
N GLN A 457 19.51 -12.02 11.02
CA GLN A 457 18.94 -11.06 11.97
C GLN A 457 19.97 -10.03 12.47
N ALA A 458 21.22 -10.46 12.68
CA ALA A 458 22.29 -9.56 13.08
C ALA A 458 22.62 -8.58 11.96
N ARG A 459 22.61 -9.04 10.71
CA ARG A 459 22.81 -8.22 9.50
C ARG A 459 21.70 -7.20 9.31
N GLU A 460 20.43 -7.59 9.48
CA GLU A 460 19.29 -6.67 9.39
C GLU A 460 19.38 -5.56 10.45
N ARG A 461 19.72 -5.92 11.70
CA ARG A 461 20.00 -4.95 12.77
C ARG A 461 21.15 -4.03 12.42
N TRP A 462 22.25 -4.58 11.93
CA TRP A 462 23.44 -3.82 11.51
C TRP A 462 23.11 -2.84 10.39
N GLN A 463 22.34 -3.26 9.37
CA GLN A 463 21.90 -2.40 8.27
C GLN A 463 20.95 -1.28 8.77
N SER A 464 20.03 -1.58 9.68
CA SER A 464 19.16 -0.58 10.29
C SER A 464 19.92 0.49 11.06
N LEU A 465 20.91 0.06 11.85
CA LEU A 465 21.78 0.97 12.62
C LEU A 465 22.73 1.77 11.72
N GLY A 466 23.26 1.15 10.67
CA GLY A 466 24.07 1.80 9.64
C GLY A 466 23.29 2.90 8.94
N ALA A 467 22.08 2.58 8.47
CA ALA A 467 21.21 3.56 7.81
C ALA A 467 20.83 4.74 8.73
N LEU A 468 20.66 4.51 10.04
CA LEU A 468 20.45 5.60 11.00
C LEU A 468 21.72 6.47 11.15
N ALA A 469 22.91 5.86 11.20
CA ALA A 469 24.18 6.57 11.30
C ALA A 469 24.43 7.42 10.05
N ASP A 470 24.24 6.85 8.85
CA ASP A 470 24.41 7.53 7.56
C ASP A 470 23.46 8.72 7.43
N LEU A 471 22.19 8.55 7.82
CA LEU A 471 21.24 9.66 7.89
C LEU A 471 21.73 10.79 8.81
N CYS A 472 22.24 10.44 9.99
CA CYS A 472 22.76 11.45 10.90
C CYS A 472 23.99 12.17 10.31
N GLU A 473 24.85 11.46 9.58
CA GLU A 473 25.99 12.07 8.87
C GLU A 473 25.53 13.00 7.75
N GLU A 474 24.53 12.61 6.95
CA GLU A 474 23.94 13.47 5.93
C GLU A 474 23.38 14.77 6.53
N LEU A 475 22.65 14.68 7.65
CA LEU A 475 22.10 15.84 8.33
C LEU A 475 23.17 16.77 8.89
N VAL A 476 24.23 16.21 9.44
CA VAL A 476 25.40 16.97 9.93
C VAL A 476 26.19 17.58 8.78
N HIS A 477 26.29 16.90 7.64
CA HIS A 477 26.97 17.45 6.45
C HIS A 477 26.18 18.62 5.84
N ALA A 478 24.85 18.51 5.83
CA ALA A 478 23.94 19.56 5.34
C ALA A 478 23.94 20.81 6.24
N ASP A 479 24.14 20.62 7.55
CA ASP A 479 24.25 21.71 8.54
C ASP A 479 25.44 21.41 9.48
N PRO A 480 26.66 21.88 9.13
CA PRO A 480 27.86 21.68 9.98
C PRO A 480 27.77 22.29 11.39
N GLU A 481 26.88 23.24 11.62
CA GLU A 481 26.62 23.86 12.92
C GLU A 481 25.58 23.11 13.75
N LEU A 482 25.01 22.03 13.19
CA LEU A 482 23.99 21.23 13.85
C LEU A 482 24.52 20.62 15.15
N ARG A 483 23.75 20.79 16.23
CA ARG A 483 24.00 20.20 17.54
C ARG A 483 23.13 18.97 17.76
N ILE A 484 23.43 18.20 18.79
CA ILE A 484 22.72 16.94 19.06
C ILE A 484 21.22 17.14 19.28
N GLU A 485 20.80 18.24 19.92
CA GLU A 485 19.39 18.55 20.13
C GLU A 485 18.67 18.85 18.81
N GLY A 486 19.32 19.57 17.90
CA GLY A 486 18.83 19.85 16.56
C GLY A 486 18.75 18.57 15.73
N LEU A 487 19.75 17.70 15.82
CA LEU A 487 19.78 16.37 15.17
C LEU A 487 18.59 15.50 15.64
N LEU A 488 18.38 15.42 16.96
CA LEU A 488 17.24 14.69 17.52
C LEU A 488 15.90 15.31 17.13
N GLY A 489 15.83 16.65 17.03
CA GLY A 489 14.65 17.36 16.49
C GLY A 489 14.34 16.97 15.05
N GLN A 490 15.37 16.91 14.18
CA GLN A 490 15.22 16.48 12.79
C GLN A 490 14.83 15.00 12.68
N LEU A 491 15.40 14.11 13.49
CA LEU A 491 15.02 12.70 13.55
C LEU A 491 13.56 12.53 13.97
N ARG A 492 13.08 13.29 14.97
CA ARG A 492 11.66 13.27 15.39
C ARG A 492 10.74 13.76 14.27
N THR A 493 11.10 14.81 13.57
CA THR A 493 10.34 15.32 12.42
C THR A 493 10.23 14.27 11.32
N ARG A 494 11.34 13.57 10.99
CA ARG A 494 11.36 12.50 10.00
C ARG A 494 10.59 11.26 10.46
N GLN A 495 10.65 10.93 11.76
CA GLN A 495 9.85 9.86 12.34
C GLN A 495 8.34 10.13 12.22
N GLN A 496 7.91 11.36 12.53
CA GLN A 496 6.53 11.79 12.37
C GLN A 496 6.08 11.80 10.90
N ALA A 497 6.99 12.19 10.00
CA ALA A 497 6.76 12.17 8.56
C ALA A 497 6.88 10.77 7.93
N LYS A 498 7.20 9.72 8.70
CA LYS A 498 7.48 8.34 8.25
C LYS A 498 8.53 8.29 7.12
N GLN A 499 9.55 9.12 7.19
CA GLN A 499 10.65 9.20 6.21
C GLN A 499 11.85 8.38 6.72
N PRO A 500 12.02 7.10 6.32
CA PRO A 500 13.19 6.32 6.67
C PRO A 500 14.43 6.86 5.94
N PRO A 501 15.65 6.62 6.48
CA PRO A 501 16.88 6.87 5.76
C PRO A 501 16.98 6.01 4.49
N THR A 502 17.76 6.47 3.53
CA THR A 502 18.01 5.71 2.29
C THR A 502 18.99 4.58 2.60
N VAL A 503 18.55 3.36 2.57
CA VAL A 503 19.42 2.17 2.60
C VAL A 503 19.84 1.86 1.17
N GLN A 504 21.13 1.67 0.94
CA GLN A 504 21.72 1.26 -0.34
C GLN A 504 21.44 -0.24 -0.60
N GLY A 505 20.16 -0.59 -0.82
CA GLY A 505 19.76 -1.99 -1.00
C GLY A 505 18.51 -2.14 -1.87
N VAL A 506 18.27 -3.36 -2.34
CA VAL A 506 17.07 -3.74 -3.11
C VAL A 506 15.82 -3.43 -2.30
N THR A 507 14.86 -2.77 -2.90
CA THR A 507 13.60 -2.44 -2.20
C THR A 507 12.61 -3.60 -2.32
N LEU A 508 12.20 -4.15 -1.19
CA LEU A 508 11.04 -5.04 -1.06
C LEU A 508 9.83 -4.23 -0.62
N ALA A 509 8.76 -4.21 -1.40
CA ALA A 509 7.59 -3.40 -1.07
C ALA A 509 6.28 -4.01 -1.57
N SER A 510 5.18 -3.72 -0.87
CA SER A 510 3.87 -3.97 -1.47
C SER A 510 3.60 -2.98 -2.61
N LEU A 511 2.80 -3.39 -3.58
CA LEU A 511 2.39 -2.54 -4.71
C LEU A 511 1.81 -1.19 -4.26
N HIS A 512 1.08 -1.17 -3.14
CA HIS A 512 0.56 0.07 -2.55
C HIS A 512 1.68 0.99 -2.04
N ALA A 513 2.67 0.42 -1.36
CA ALA A 513 3.81 1.18 -0.82
C ALA A 513 4.77 1.68 -1.93
N ALA A 514 4.68 1.10 -3.13
CA ALA A 514 5.46 1.50 -4.30
C ALA A 514 4.90 2.73 -5.02
N LYS A 515 3.66 3.16 -4.72
CA LYS A 515 3.07 4.35 -5.35
C LYS A 515 3.92 5.59 -5.07
N GLY A 516 4.18 6.38 -6.12
CA GLY A 516 5.04 7.57 -6.05
C GLY A 516 6.55 7.29 -6.10
N LEU A 517 6.96 6.00 -6.17
CA LEU A 517 8.35 5.59 -6.31
C LEU A 517 8.62 5.07 -7.74
N GLU A 518 9.89 4.87 -8.08
CA GLU A 518 10.32 4.34 -9.38
C GLU A 518 11.74 3.79 -9.29
N TRP A 519 12.05 2.77 -10.10
CA TRP A 519 13.34 2.08 -10.12
C TRP A 519 13.73 1.72 -11.55
N ASP A 520 15.02 1.53 -11.79
CA ASP A 520 15.50 1.08 -13.10
C ASP A 520 15.08 -0.36 -13.39
N ALA A 521 15.06 -1.22 -12.38
CA ALA A 521 14.59 -2.59 -12.50
C ALA A 521 13.50 -2.93 -11.47
N VAL A 522 12.41 -3.51 -11.94
CA VAL A 522 11.27 -3.93 -11.10
C VAL A 522 10.92 -5.39 -11.36
N PHE A 523 10.80 -6.16 -10.30
CA PHE A 523 10.32 -7.52 -10.27
C PHE A 523 8.92 -7.54 -9.65
N LEU A 524 7.89 -7.81 -10.46
CA LEU A 524 6.51 -8.00 -10.01
C LEU A 524 6.29 -9.49 -9.75
N VAL A 525 6.21 -9.87 -8.47
CA VAL A 525 6.25 -11.29 -8.07
C VAL A 525 4.92 -11.79 -7.54
N GLY A 526 4.72 -13.12 -7.60
CA GLY A 526 3.54 -13.77 -7.07
C GLY A 526 2.25 -13.39 -7.79
N LEU A 527 2.31 -13.13 -9.10
CA LEU A 527 1.18 -12.70 -9.94
C LEU A 527 0.20 -13.85 -10.21
N THR A 528 -0.52 -14.26 -9.18
CA THR A 528 -1.52 -15.33 -9.23
C THR A 528 -2.91 -14.86 -8.83
N ASP A 529 -3.96 -15.47 -9.39
CA ASP A 529 -5.33 -15.29 -8.90
C ASP A 529 -5.41 -15.67 -7.41
N GLY A 530 -5.94 -14.75 -6.61
CA GLY A 530 -5.97 -14.87 -5.15
C GLY A 530 -4.89 -14.03 -4.46
N ASN A 531 -3.81 -13.67 -5.16
CA ASN A 531 -2.85 -12.64 -4.75
C ASN A 531 -3.16 -11.33 -5.50
N ILE A 532 -3.11 -11.33 -6.83
CA ILE A 532 -3.48 -10.19 -7.67
C ILE A 532 -4.30 -10.67 -8.89
N PRO A 533 -5.63 -10.43 -8.91
CA PRO A 533 -6.43 -9.79 -7.87
C PRO A 533 -6.50 -10.62 -6.59
N ILE A 534 -6.61 -9.91 -5.44
CA ILE A 534 -6.69 -10.55 -4.13
C ILE A 534 -8.00 -11.35 -3.99
N GLN A 535 -7.95 -12.43 -3.20
CA GLN A 535 -9.10 -13.34 -3.02
C GLN A 535 -10.39 -12.63 -2.57
N HIS A 536 -10.27 -11.58 -1.76
CA HIS A 536 -11.42 -10.81 -1.29
C HIS A 536 -12.13 -10.10 -2.46
N ALA A 537 -11.38 -9.48 -3.37
CA ALA A 537 -11.93 -8.83 -4.56
C ALA A 537 -12.63 -9.83 -5.49
N LEU A 538 -12.03 -11.01 -5.67
CA LEU A 538 -12.61 -12.09 -6.51
C LEU A 538 -13.95 -12.61 -5.98
N LYS A 539 -14.18 -12.59 -4.66
CA LYS A 539 -15.46 -13.01 -4.06
C LYS A 539 -16.62 -12.10 -4.44
N LYS A 540 -16.34 -10.83 -4.79
CA LYS A 540 -17.37 -9.87 -5.21
C LYS A 540 -17.75 -9.98 -6.68
N GLY A 541 -17.07 -10.82 -7.45
CA GLY A 541 -17.31 -11.07 -8.86
C GLY A 541 -16.23 -10.47 -9.76
N ASP A 542 -16.10 -11.06 -10.95
CA ASP A 542 -14.99 -10.78 -11.88
C ASP A 542 -15.04 -9.35 -12.47
N ASP A 543 -16.22 -8.75 -12.55
CA ASP A 543 -16.43 -7.40 -13.06
C ASP A 543 -16.65 -6.36 -11.93
N SER A 544 -16.34 -6.71 -10.68
CA SER A 544 -16.51 -5.81 -9.54
C SER A 544 -15.51 -4.65 -9.58
N GLN A 545 -15.90 -3.53 -8.97
CA GLN A 545 -15.00 -2.38 -8.82
C GLN A 545 -13.71 -2.73 -8.05
N ASP A 546 -13.79 -3.67 -7.11
CA ASP A 546 -12.64 -4.14 -6.34
C ASP A 546 -11.63 -4.88 -7.24
N VAL A 547 -12.10 -5.72 -8.18
CA VAL A 547 -11.22 -6.38 -9.16
C VAL A 547 -10.59 -5.35 -10.10
N GLU A 548 -11.32 -4.33 -10.51
CA GLU A 548 -10.76 -3.27 -11.34
C GLU A 548 -9.77 -2.36 -10.56
N GLU A 549 -9.94 -2.21 -9.25
CA GLU A 549 -8.92 -1.56 -8.41
C GLU A 549 -7.63 -2.38 -8.33
N GLU A 550 -7.73 -3.69 -8.21
CA GLU A 550 -6.57 -4.60 -8.28
C GLU A 550 -5.85 -4.54 -9.65
N ARG A 551 -6.61 -4.32 -10.76
CA ARG A 551 -6.02 -4.08 -12.08
C ARG A 551 -5.24 -2.76 -12.10
N ARG A 552 -5.78 -1.68 -11.54
CA ARG A 552 -5.07 -0.41 -11.39
C ARG A 552 -3.84 -0.55 -10.51
N LEU A 553 -3.90 -1.40 -9.50
CA LEU A 553 -2.75 -1.70 -8.65
C LEU A 553 -1.62 -2.40 -9.44
N LEU A 554 -1.96 -3.35 -10.31
CA LEU A 554 -0.99 -3.95 -11.24
C LEU A 554 -0.42 -2.89 -12.21
N TYR A 555 -1.27 -2.05 -12.79
CA TYR A 555 -0.84 -0.92 -13.64
C TYR A 555 0.13 0.01 -12.89
N VAL A 556 -0.15 0.35 -11.64
CA VAL A 556 0.77 1.11 -10.81
C VAL A 556 2.11 0.38 -10.66
N GLY A 557 2.10 -0.93 -10.41
CA GLY A 557 3.31 -1.74 -10.32
C GLY A 557 4.15 -1.72 -11.60
N VAL A 558 3.53 -1.97 -12.75
CA VAL A 558 4.18 -1.93 -14.07
C VAL A 558 4.84 -0.56 -14.32
N THR A 559 4.13 0.52 -14.05
CA THR A 559 4.62 1.89 -14.26
C THR A 559 5.67 2.35 -13.24
N ARG A 560 6.15 1.49 -12.35
CA ARG A 560 7.28 1.77 -11.46
C ARG A 560 8.63 1.49 -12.12
N ALA A 561 8.67 0.63 -13.14
CA ALA A 561 9.88 0.31 -13.88
C ALA A 561 10.26 1.42 -14.85
N ARG A 562 11.54 1.78 -14.86
CA ARG A 562 12.10 2.66 -15.88
C ARG A 562 12.57 1.88 -17.10
N GLU A 563 13.25 0.74 -16.91
CA GLU A 563 13.88 -0.03 -17.99
C GLU A 563 13.56 -1.52 -17.92
N HIS A 564 13.95 -2.17 -16.83
CA HIS A 564 13.81 -3.60 -16.68
C HIS A 564 12.54 -3.94 -15.90
N LEU A 565 11.72 -4.83 -16.46
CA LEU A 565 10.50 -5.29 -15.83
C LEU A 565 10.35 -6.80 -15.97
N GLU A 566 10.32 -7.49 -14.85
CA GLU A 566 10.10 -8.93 -14.76
C GLU A 566 8.78 -9.23 -14.05
N LEU A 567 7.95 -10.06 -14.66
CA LEU A 567 6.68 -10.52 -14.12
C LEU A 567 6.75 -12.01 -13.85
N SER A 568 6.47 -12.42 -12.60
CA SER A 568 6.57 -13.83 -12.25
C SER A 568 5.39 -14.32 -11.40
N TRP A 569 5.18 -15.62 -11.47
CA TRP A 569 4.18 -16.32 -10.67
C TRP A 569 4.62 -17.76 -10.39
N SER A 570 4.14 -18.29 -9.27
CA SER A 570 4.41 -19.67 -8.84
C SER A 570 3.13 -20.49 -8.72
N LEU A 571 3.18 -21.74 -9.13
CA LEU A 571 2.02 -22.66 -9.15
C LEU A 571 1.73 -23.28 -7.77
N SER A 572 2.72 -23.31 -6.87
CA SER A 572 2.61 -23.79 -5.49
C SER A 572 3.15 -22.76 -4.50
N ARG A 573 2.71 -22.83 -3.25
CA ARG A 573 3.23 -22.01 -2.14
C ARG A 573 4.45 -22.63 -1.47
N GLN A 574 4.55 -23.95 -1.51
CA GLN A 574 5.60 -24.71 -0.83
C GLN A 574 6.40 -25.50 -1.86
N GLU A 575 7.67 -25.71 -1.59
CA GLU A 575 8.58 -26.52 -2.40
C GLU A 575 8.01 -27.91 -2.57
N GLY A 576 7.92 -28.39 -3.84
CA GLY A 576 7.32 -29.66 -4.19
C GLY A 576 5.81 -29.78 -3.86
N GLY A 577 5.17 -28.68 -3.50
CA GLY A 577 3.75 -28.66 -3.15
C GLY A 577 2.82 -28.86 -4.35
N ARG A 578 1.54 -29.10 -4.06
CA ARG A 578 0.53 -29.27 -5.11
C ARG A 578 0.33 -27.97 -5.90
N ARG A 579 0.40 -28.03 -7.21
CA ARG A 579 0.11 -26.91 -8.13
C ARG A 579 -1.37 -26.54 -8.08
N THR A 580 -1.76 -25.62 -7.18
CA THR A 580 -3.14 -25.19 -6.96
C THR A 580 -3.40 -23.77 -7.39
N ARG A 581 -2.35 -23.01 -7.67
CA ARG A 581 -2.40 -21.61 -8.07
C ARG A 581 -2.50 -21.49 -9.60
N ARG A 582 -3.02 -20.35 -10.04
CA ARG A 582 -3.13 -19.99 -11.47
C ARG A 582 -2.49 -18.64 -11.67
N ARG A 583 -1.90 -18.45 -12.86
CA ARG A 583 -1.48 -17.13 -13.32
C ARG A 583 -2.60 -16.11 -13.15
N SER A 584 -2.25 -14.89 -12.79
CA SER A 584 -3.20 -13.77 -12.69
C SER A 584 -3.99 -13.60 -13.98
N ARG A 585 -5.30 -13.50 -13.89
CA ARG A 585 -6.21 -13.20 -15.02
C ARG A 585 -5.89 -11.86 -15.69
N PHE A 586 -5.21 -10.95 -15.01
CA PHE A 586 -4.80 -9.68 -15.59
C PHE A 586 -3.71 -9.80 -16.65
N LEU A 587 -3.01 -10.95 -16.68
CA LEU A 587 -2.04 -11.30 -17.72
C LEU A 587 -2.67 -12.10 -18.87
N GLU A 588 -3.98 -12.39 -18.82
CA GLU A 588 -4.66 -13.13 -19.89
C GLU A 588 -5.08 -12.19 -21.01
N GLY A 589 -4.81 -12.62 -22.25
CA GLY A 589 -5.21 -11.90 -23.46
C GLY A 589 -4.52 -10.55 -23.67
N LEU A 590 -3.39 -10.28 -23.01
CA LEU A 590 -2.52 -9.16 -23.34
C LEU A 590 -1.78 -9.44 -24.64
N ASP A 591 -1.69 -8.42 -25.49
CA ASP A 591 -0.92 -8.48 -26.75
C ASP A 591 0.50 -7.96 -26.51
N VAL A 592 1.32 -8.79 -25.85
CA VAL A 592 2.68 -8.45 -25.48
C VAL A 592 3.66 -9.56 -25.86
N PRO A 593 4.87 -9.23 -26.36
CA PRO A 593 5.90 -10.21 -26.67
C PRO A 593 6.28 -11.05 -25.44
N GLY A 594 6.60 -12.33 -25.66
CA GLY A 594 7.12 -13.22 -24.61
C GLY A 594 6.07 -13.82 -23.67
N LEU A 595 4.84 -13.28 -23.63
CA LEU A 595 3.78 -13.84 -22.78
C LEU A 595 3.09 -15.01 -23.52
N ALA A 596 3.41 -16.24 -23.11
CA ALA A 596 2.76 -17.43 -23.67
C ALA A 596 1.24 -17.40 -23.42
N LYS A 597 0.45 -17.77 -24.45
CA LYS A 597 -0.99 -17.98 -24.28
C LYS A 597 -1.21 -19.02 -23.19
N ALA A 598 -2.08 -18.72 -22.20
CA ALA A 598 -2.38 -19.65 -21.13
C ALA A 598 -2.83 -20.99 -21.72
N ALA A 599 -2.24 -22.08 -21.24
CA ALA A 599 -2.77 -23.41 -21.52
C ALA A 599 -4.23 -23.46 -21.05
N PRO A 600 -5.15 -24.08 -21.79
CA PRO A 600 -6.54 -24.20 -21.36
C PRO A 600 -6.55 -24.79 -19.96
N ALA A 601 -7.21 -24.09 -19.03
CA ALA A 601 -7.28 -24.51 -17.65
C ALA A 601 -7.74 -25.96 -17.61
N PRO A 602 -7.10 -26.85 -16.82
CA PRO A 602 -7.60 -28.19 -16.66
C PRO A 602 -9.03 -28.06 -16.19
N THR A 603 -9.97 -28.57 -16.97
CA THR A 603 -11.39 -28.54 -16.63
C THR A 603 -11.57 -29.29 -15.33
N THR A 604 -11.54 -28.57 -14.20
CA THR A 604 -11.96 -29.12 -12.92
C THR A 604 -13.41 -29.55 -13.12
N LYS A 605 -13.64 -30.87 -13.11
CA LYS A 605 -15.01 -31.40 -13.14
C LYS A 605 -15.79 -30.62 -12.09
N LYS A 606 -16.74 -29.78 -12.52
CA LYS A 606 -17.58 -28.99 -11.60
C LYS A 606 -18.19 -29.98 -10.62
N LYS A 607 -17.98 -29.77 -9.30
CA LYS A 607 -18.63 -30.60 -8.29
C LYS A 607 -20.14 -30.56 -8.55
N PRO A 608 -20.85 -31.69 -8.48
CA PRO A 608 -22.27 -31.73 -8.75
C PRO A 608 -22.98 -30.73 -7.86
N THR A 609 -23.84 -29.89 -8.45
CA THR A 609 -24.65 -28.90 -7.75
C THR A 609 -26.04 -29.43 -7.42
N THR A 610 -26.42 -30.55 -8.04
CA THR A 610 -27.71 -31.24 -7.87
C THR A 610 -27.52 -32.69 -7.47
N CYS A 611 -28.45 -33.20 -6.68
CA CYS A 611 -28.48 -34.57 -6.24
C CYS A 611 -28.74 -35.51 -7.41
N ARG A 612 -27.90 -36.53 -7.59
CA ARG A 612 -28.02 -37.53 -8.66
C ARG A 612 -29.29 -38.41 -8.55
N THR A 613 -29.91 -38.48 -7.35
CA THR A 613 -31.07 -39.32 -7.08
C THR A 613 -32.39 -38.54 -7.24
N CYS A 614 -32.52 -37.34 -6.67
CA CYS A 614 -33.78 -36.59 -6.68
C CYS A 614 -33.70 -35.25 -7.44
N GLY A 615 -32.58 -34.87 -8.03
CA GLY A 615 -32.39 -33.60 -8.71
C GLY A 615 -32.36 -32.35 -7.80
N GLY A 616 -32.55 -32.50 -6.49
CA GLY A 616 -32.56 -31.40 -5.53
C GLY A 616 -31.16 -30.75 -5.38
N ARG A 617 -31.11 -29.46 -5.02
CA ARG A 617 -29.86 -28.71 -4.86
C ARG A 617 -29.06 -29.22 -3.66
N LEU A 618 -27.76 -29.51 -3.88
CA LEU A 618 -26.82 -29.92 -2.83
C LEU A 618 -26.32 -28.69 -2.07
N THR A 619 -26.53 -28.66 -0.77
CA THR A 619 -26.27 -27.50 0.09
C THR A 619 -24.94 -27.56 0.81
N THR A 620 -24.50 -28.76 1.21
CA THR A 620 -23.25 -28.94 1.96
C THR A 620 -22.09 -29.41 1.07
N ASN A 621 -20.85 -29.21 1.56
CA ASN A 621 -19.69 -29.72 0.84
C ASN A 621 -19.63 -31.26 0.83
N ALA A 622 -20.10 -31.91 1.88
CA ALA A 622 -20.23 -33.36 1.95
C ALA A 622 -21.21 -33.88 0.86
N GLU A 623 -22.40 -33.32 0.74
CA GLU A 623 -23.36 -33.66 -0.31
C GLU A 623 -22.81 -33.48 -1.72
N ARG A 624 -22.01 -32.41 -1.96
CA ARG A 624 -21.38 -32.16 -3.26
C ARG A 624 -20.23 -33.13 -3.56
N ILE A 625 -19.56 -33.65 -2.55
CA ILE A 625 -18.52 -34.68 -2.70
C ILE A 625 -19.18 -36.02 -3.05
N ILE A 626 -20.26 -36.37 -2.36
CA ILE A 626 -21.00 -37.61 -2.55
C ILE A 626 -21.90 -37.56 -3.80
N GLY A 627 -22.31 -36.33 -4.24
CA GLY A 627 -23.24 -36.13 -5.35
C GLY A 627 -24.71 -36.46 -5.00
N ARG A 628 -25.04 -36.57 -3.69
CA ARG A 628 -26.38 -36.90 -3.20
C ARG A 628 -26.73 -36.07 -1.97
N CYS A 629 -27.99 -35.71 -1.83
CA CYS A 629 -28.47 -34.96 -0.69
C CYS A 629 -28.74 -35.89 0.52
N SER A 630 -28.70 -35.30 1.72
CA SER A 630 -28.95 -36.00 2.98
C SER A 630 -30.37 -36.58 3.14
N LYS A 631 -31.32 -36.17 2.29
CA LYS A 631 -32.74 -36.61 2.31
C LYS A 631 -33.00 -37.88 1.49
N CYS A 632 -32.09 -38.26 0.59
CA CYS A 632 -32.26 -39.45 -0.22
C CYS A 632 -31.80 -40.73 0.52
N PRO A 633 -32.47 -41.87 0.34
CA PRO A 633 -32.08 -43.14 0.93
C PRO A 633 -30.61 -43.47 0.60
N SER A 634 -29.89 -44.01 1.56
CA SER A 634 -28.50 -44.43 1.40
C SER A 634 -28.44 -45.96 1.36
N ASP A 635 -27.85 -46.51 0.32
CA ASP A 635 -27.54 -47.93 0.20
C ASP A 635 -26.18 -48.27 0.84
N VAL A 636 -25.63 -47.34 1.63
CA VAL A 636 -24.34 -47.54 2.30
C VAL A 636 -24.49 -48.48 3.46
N ASP A 637 -23.72 -49.55 3.45
CA ASP A 637 -23.64 -50.52 4.52
C ASP A 637 -23.05 -49.91 5.79
N PRO A 638 -23.81 -49.85 6.90
CA PRO A 638 -23.34 -49.27 8.15
C PRO A 638 -22.10 -50.02 8.71
N ALA A 639 -22.00 -51.31 8.46
CA ALA A 639 -20.86 -52.14 8.93
C ALA A 639 -19.57 -51.74 8.23
N LEU A 640 -19.63 -51.46 6.90
CA LEU A 640 -18.48 -51.00 6.14
C LEU A 640 -18.04 -49.59 6.59
N VAL A 641 -18.99 -48.70 6.89
CA VAL A 641 -18.67 -47.35 7.42
C VAL A 641 -17.90 -47.44 8.74
N GLU A 642 -18.38 -48.28 9.68
CA GLU A 642 -17.73 -48.43 10.96
C GLU A 642 -16.35 -49.10 10.84
N THR A 643 -16.20 -50.07 9.95
CA THR A 643 -14.92 -50.73 9.69
C THR A 643 -13.89 -49.76 9.14
N ILE A 644 -14.26 -48.91 8.14
CA ILE A 644 -13.36 -47.89 7.59
C ILE A 644 -13.06 -46.83 8.67
N ARG A 645 -14.03 -46.45 9.50
CA ARG A 645 -13.85 -45.48 10.59
C ARG A 645 -12.87 -46.01 11.65
N ALA A 646 -13.03 -47.22 12.07
CA ALA A 646 -12.14 -47.84 13.04
C ALA A 646 -10.71 -47.96 12.53
N TRP A 647 -10.53 -48.41 11.29
CA TRP A 647 -9.23 -48.46 10.62
C TRP A 647 -8.58 -47.07 10.51
N ARG A 648 -9.34 -46.07 10.08
CA ARG A 648 -8.85 -44.67 9.99
C ARG A 648 -8.38 -44.13 11.35
N ALA A 649 -9.14 -44.43 12.42
CA ALA A 649 -8.80 -44.00 13.77
C ALA A 649 -7.53 -44.66 14.29
N GLU A 650 -7.31 -45.94 13.94
CA GLU A 650 -6.11 -46.67 14.28
C GLU A 650 -4.88 -46.17 13.53
N THR A 651 -4.99 -46.03 12.22
CA THR A 651 -3.96 -45.45 11.36
C THR A 651 -3.58 -44.02 11.82
N ALA A 652 -4.56 -43.21 12.22
CA ALA A 652 -4.30 -41.86 12.72
C ALA A 652 -3.54 -41.87 14.06
N ARG A 653 -3.83 -42.85 14.95
CA ARG A 653 -3.09 -43.05 16.21
C ARG A 653 -1.65 -43.48 15.96
N GLU A 654 -1.43 -44.43 15.06
CA GLU A 654 -0.08 -44.88 14.66
C GLU A 654 0.76 -43.74 14.11
N MET A 655 0.13 -42.87 13.34
CA MET A 655 0.79 -41.70 12.75
C MET A 655 0.88 -40.47 13.69
N SER A 656 0.30 -40.56 14.90
CA SER A 656 0.20 -39.44 15.84
C SER A 656 -0.42 -38.16 15.23
N VAL A 657 -1.46 -38.35 14.42
CA VAL A 657 -2.18 -37.23 13.74
C VAL A 657 -3.69 -37.34 13.96
N PRO A 658 -4.45 -36.24 13.87
CA PRO A 658 -5.91 -36.28 13.88
C PRO A 658 -6.49 -37.13 12.73
N ALA A 659 -7.59 -37.83 12.93
CA ALA A 659 -8.18 -38.77 11.95
C ALA A 659 -8.53 -38.11 10.61
N TYR A 660 -8.89 -36.81 10.56
CA TYR A 660 -9.19 -36.09 9.36
C TYR A 660 -7.96 -35.86 8.45
N VAL A 661 -6.74 -35.99 8.98
CA VAL A 661 -5.49 -35.88 8.20
C VAL A 661 -5.32 -37.12 7.33
N VAL A 662 -5.74 -38.29 7.77
CA VAL A 662 -5.79 -39.50 6.94
C VAL A 662 -6.77 -39.25 5.79
N PHE A 663 -8.04 -39.04 6.10
CA PHE A 663 -9.06 -38.47 5.19
C PHE A 663 -10.32 -38.02 5.95
N SER A 664 -11.11 -37.13 5.34
CA SER A 664 -12.29 -36.54 5.93
C SER A 664 -13.47 -37.53 6.06
N ASP A 665 -14.46 -37.23 6.93
CA ASP A 665 -15.69 -38.01 7.02
C ASP A 665 -16.47 -38.05 5.68
N ALA A 666 -16.41 -37.00 4.90
CA ALA A 666 -17.01 -36.97 3.58
C ALA A 666 -16.31 -37.95 2.61
N THR A 667 -14.99 -38.06 2.69
CA THR A 667 -14.21 -39.05 1.93
C THR A 667 -14.49 -40.45 2.38
N LEU A 668 -14.62 -40.67 3.70
CA LEU A 668 -15.02 -41.97 4.27
C LEU A 668 -16.37 -42.44 3.72
N ALA A 669 -17.37 -41.55 3.76
CA ALA A 669 -18.71 -41.81 3.22
C ALA A 669 -18.67 -42.13 1.73
N ALA A 670 -17.85 -41.38 0.99
CA ALA A 670 -17.68 -41.57 -0.48
C ALA A 670 -17.02 -42.94 -0.79
N ILE A 671 -16.04 -43.39 0.01
CA ILE A 671 -15.44 -44.71 -0.13
C ILE A 671 -16.46 -45.81 0.13
N ALA A 672 -17.21 -45.69 1.23
CA ALA A 672 -18.24 -46.67 1.59
C ALA A 672 -19.38 -46.78 0.58
N GLU A 673 -19.72 -45.66 -0.08
CA GLU A 673 -20.74 -45.60 -1.14
C GLU A 673 -20.22 -46.13 -2.48
N ALA A 674 -18.98 -45.82 -2.84
CA ALA A 674 -18.40 -46.24 -4.13
C ALA A 674 -17.97 -47.72 -4.11
N ARG A 675 -17.68 -48.29 -2.96
CA ARG A 675 -17.15 -49.69 -2.75
C ARG A 675 -16.12 -50.06 -3.81
N PRO A 676 -15.01 -49.27 -3.97
CA PRO A 676 -14.02 -49.54 -5.01
C PRO A 676 -13.36 -50.89 -4.82
N THR A 677 -13.28 -51.67 -5.89
CA THR A 677 -12.68 -53.00 -5.90
C THR A 677 -11.29 -53.03 -6.52
N ASP A 678 -10.88 -51.93 -7.14
CA ASP A 678 -9.60 -51.81 -7.84
C ASP A 678 -8.94 -50.42 -7.61
N PRO A 679 -7.64 -50.30 -7.94
CA PRO A 679 -6.90 -49.06 -7.79
C PRO A 679 -7.53 -47.84 -8.51
N ALA A 680 -8.07 -48.07 -9.70
CA ALA A 680 -8.65 -46.98 -10.52
C ALA A 680 -9.96 -46.47 -9.90
N GLY A 681 -10.79 -47.37 -9.37
CA GLY A 681 -12.01 -47.03 -8.63
C GLY A 681 -11.72 -46.28 -7.34
N LEU A 682 -10.68 -46.65 -6.58
CA LEU A 682 -10.31 -45.95 -5.34
C LEU A 682 -9.73 -44.57 -5.62
N LEU A 683 -8.94 -44.40 -6.66
CA LEU A 683 -8.43 -43.11 -7.11
C LEU A 683 -9.53 -42.15 -7.65
N ALA A 684 -10.64 -42.72 -8.12
CA ALA A 684 -11.80 -41.95 -8.57
C ALA A 684 -12.61 -41.36 -7.41
N VAL A 685 -12.41 -41.87 -6.18
CA VAL A 685 -13.12 -41.36 -4.98
C VAL A 685 -12.62 -39.98 -4.61
N PRO A 686 -13.51 -38.98 -4.49
CA PRO A 686 -13.13 -37.62 -4.07
C PRO A 686 -12.44 -37.61 -2.70
N GLY A 687 -11.21 -37.09 -2.66
CA GLY A 687 -10.39 -37.01 -1.44
C GLY A 687 -9.33 -38.09 -1.31
N ILE A 688 -9.28 -39.06 -2.25
CA ILE A 688 -8.18 -39.98 -2.43
C ILE A 688 -7.39 -39.58 -3.68
N GLY A 689 -6.22 -38.99 -3.48
CA GLY A 689 -5.27 -38.65 -4.55
C GLY A 689 -4.12 -39.64 -4.60
N PRO A 690 -3.20 -39.55 -5.60
CA PRO A 690 -2.09 -40.49 -5.76
C PRO A 690 -1.28 -40.73 -4.49
N VAL A 691 -0.93 -39.66 -3.76
CA VAL A 691 -0.16 -39.74 -2.50
C VAL A 691 -0.90 -40.53 -1.42
N LYS A 692 -2.21 -40.30 -1.26
CA LYS A 692 -3.03 -41.05 -0.30
C LYS A 692 -3.26 -42.47 -0.76
N PHE A 693 -3.37 -42.69 -2.05
CA PHE A 693 -3.48 -44.04 -2.61
C PHE A 693 -2.20 -44.83 -2.39
N GLU A 694 -1.04 -44.25 -2.68
CA GLU A 694 0.25 -44.91 -2.45
C GLU A 694 0.42 -45.33 -0.98
N ARG A 695 -0.02 -44.49 -0.04
CA ARG A 695 0.15 -44.70 1.38
C ARG A 695 -0.91 -45.63 2.00
N PHE A 696 -2.15 -45.55 1.56
CA PHE A 696 -3.30 -46.22 2.20
C PHE A 696 -4.11 -47.09 1.23
N GLY A 697 -3.91 -46.98 -0.07
CA GLY A 697 -4.74 -47.61 -1.09
C GLY A 697 -4.81 -49.14 -0.96
N PRO A 698 -3.67 -49.85 -0.91
CA PRO A 698 -3.69 -51.32 -0.79
C PRO A 698 -4.44 -51.80 0.46
N GLN A 699 -4.25 -51.14 1.62
CA GLN A 699 -4.92 -51.50 2.87
C GLN A 699 -6.42 -51.21 2.80
N LEU A 700 -6.82 -50.09 2.22
CA LEU A 700 -8.24 -49.76 2.05
C LEU A 700 -8.96 -50.71 1.10
N LEU A 701 -8.35 -51.10 0.00
CA LEU A 701 -8.91 -52.09 -0.93
C LEU A 701 -9.08 -53.46 -0.26
N ALA A 702 -8.07 -53.91 0.51
CA ALA A 702 -8.16 -55.14 1.27
C ALA A 702 -9.27 -55.06 2.34
N LEU A 703 -9.39 -53.94 3.02
CA LEU A 703 -10.42 -53.71 4.05
C LEU A 703 -11.83 -53.74 3.43
N ILE A 704 -12.04 -53.09 2.31
CA ILE A 704 -13.33 -53.04 1.60
C ILE A 704 -13.69 -54.47 1.12
N ALA A 705 -12.72 -55.21 0.59
CA ALA A 705 -12.93 -56.62 0.15
C ALA A 705 -13.25 -57.57 1.33
N SER A 706 -12.83 -57.30 2.55
CA SER A 706 -13.10 -58.13 3.72
C SER A 706 -14.53 -57.98 4.29
N VAL A 707 -15.26 -56.95 3.90
CA VAL A 707 -16.62 -56.63 4.38
C VAL A 707 -17.68 -56.92 3.30
N GLY A 708 -17.24 -57.34 2.07
CA GLY A 708 -18.12 -57.60 0.91
C GLY A 708 -18.58 -59.03 0.81
#